data_a2b069e0719f78f538765d3aff91a0eb
#
_entry.id   a2b069e0719f78f538765d3aff91a0eb
#
_cell.length_a   1.000
_cell.length_b   1.000
_cell.length_c   1.000
_cell.angle_alpha   90.00
_cell.angle_beta   90.00
_cell.angle_gamma   90.00
#
_symmetry.space_group_name_H-M   'P 1'
#
loop_
_entity.id
_entity.type
_entity.pdbx_description
1 polymer ?
#
loop_
_entity_poly.entity_id
_entity_poly.type
_entity_poly.pdbx_seq_one_letter_code
_entity_poly.pdbx_strand_id
1 'polypeptide(L)'
;MAAQRAQQKSQQVVSTFLTDNGQVDGEISFSGLDQAAKKIAMGLQQKGLKGRNLLLLYTPGLDYIRAFFGCLYAGCVPVPAYPPVGSKDLVRLQKIAVDCQAGAILSSSILGPVIESWVSNVSNGLDLTCIATDTFDAFDSSGFVPYDPEPDEVAFLQYTSGSTGHPKGVMVSHGNLLANFEQIVRGFVCGDDFETSFKDFNIVIWLPPFHDMGLIGGVLTPIYAGAHVTLMSPLTFLKRPYLWLKAISDTKAQVTGGPNFAYQYCVRKISQEQSESLDLSSLEVAFNGAEPIQVEALRGFADRFSENGFDKKAFLPCYGLAEATLFVAGSPPMRGARVLKARLDKLEQGKFSQAPANDPNPRNETGLVSSGVLAKDTCVRIVNHQTAQACADGEIGEIWINSPSVAQGYWDKPNFSKSVFGVTIRGDDSGMTFMRSGDLGFLWQDELYVTGRIKEMIIASGRNHYPQDIEQSLQEANPTFRQGCGAAFSVVEDGKEQLVIMQEVSRAAGNQADYQKLALVGVQAVAARHGLTPKALVLIPQSSLPKTSSGKIQRAEAKQMFVAGNFAPVFLYEPGTARSNASVARESTQEVSPQGGRDATDSAEFTDWRSDLYAEMQSWVADKLDVEPHHIDLDVTFSELGVDSVEAVDLVDRLQDRIERTIPAIEMLRYPTVKALILHFADELEQQQRVKQQSEEQQEEDVAKLII
;
A
#
# COMPACT_ATOMS: atom_id res chain seq x y z
N MET A 1 -3.74 13.69 -24.18
CA MET A 1 -2.76 12.60 -23.96
C MET A 1 -3.27 11.25 -24.46
N ALA A 2 -4.20 10.53 -23.78
CA ALA A 2 -4.65 9.20 -24.21
C ALA A 2 -5.27 9.21 -25.63
N ALA A 3 -6.15 10.17 -25.96
CA ALA A 3 -6.71 10.34 -27.29
C ALA A 3 -5.64 10.59 -28.38
N GLN A 4 -4.60 11.37 -28.07
CA GLN A 4 -3.49 11.59 -28.98
C GLN A 4 -2.69 10.30 -29.24
N ARG A 5 -2.41 9.52 -28.18
CA ARG A 5 -1.75 8.21 -28.32
C ARG A 5 -2.61 7.22 -29.12
N ALA A 6 -3.93 7.23 -28.91
CA ALA A 6 -4.84 6.40 -29.70
C ALA A 6 -4.78 6.71 -31.21
N GLN A 7 -4.57 7.97 -31.61
CA GLN A 7 -4.34 8.35 -33.00
C GLN A 7 -2.98 7.90 -33.52
N GLN A 8 -1.92 7.99 -32.70
CA GLN A 8 -0.56 7.70 -33.14
C GLN A 8 -0.21 6.19 -33.09
N LYS A 9 -0.75 5.45 -32.12
CA LYS A 9 -0.38 4.07 -31.80
C LYS A 9 -1.62 3.19 -31.56
N SER A 10 -2.64 3.34 -32.38
CA SER A 10 -3.99 2.77 -32.20
C SER A 10 -4.02 1.33 -31.65
N GLN A 11 -3.31 0.41 -32.30
CA GLN A 11 -3.36 -1.02 -32.01
C GLN A 11 -2.31 -1.48 -30.97
N GLN A 12 -1.40 -0.59 -30.54
CA GLN A 12 -0.41 -0.96 -29.53
C GLN A 12 -1.11 -1.22 -28.21
N VAL A 13 -0.86 -2.41 -27.62
CA VAL A 13 -1.28 -2.73 -26.27
C VAL A 13 -0.52 -1.82 -25.30
N VAL A 14 -1.24 -1.11 -24.44
CA VAL A 14 -0.65 -0.21 -23.44
C VAL A 14 -0.64 -0.84 -22.06
N SER A 15 -1.62 -1.67 -21.77
CA SER A 15 -1.67 -2.35 -20.46
C SER A 15 -2.15 -3.79 -20.62
N THR A 16 -1.44 -4.70 -19.94
CA THR A 16 -1.82 -6.10 -19.76
C THR A 16 -2.05 -6.32 -18.26
N PHE A 17 -3.14 -6.99 -17.88
CA PHE A 17 -3.40 -7.35 -16.49
C PHE A 17 -3.25 -8.86 -16.29
N LEU A 18 -2.58 -9.26 -15.19
CA LEU A 18 -2.34 -10.67 -14.86
C LEU A 18 -3.29 -11.15 -13.77
N THR A 19 -3.75 -12.38 -13.92
CA THR A 19 -4.50 -13.12 -12.89
C THR A 19 -3.62 -13.47 -11.69
N ASP A 20 -4.24 -14.00 -10.63
CA ASP A 20 -3.54 -14.51 -9.44
C ASP A 20 -2.59 -15.70 -9.74
N ASN A 21 -2.70 -16.31 -10.91
CA ASN A 21 -1.81 -17.38 -11.37
C ASN A 21 -0.74 -16.89 -12.37
N GLY A 22 -0.66 -15.57 -12.62
CA GLY A 22 0.30 -14.98 -13.55
C GLY A 22 -0.05 -15.16 -15.02
N GLN A 23 -1.27 -15.61 -15.36
CA GLN A 23 -1.77 -15.66 -16.72
C GLN A 23 -2.34 -14.31 -17.13
N VAL A 24 -2.40 -14.03 -18.42
CA VAL A 24 -3.04 -12.82 -18.92
C VAL A 24 -4.55 -12.91 -18.68
N ASP A 25 -5.09 -11.97 -17.90
CA ASP A 25 -6.52 -11.81 -17.66
C ASP A 25 -7.18 -10.94 -18.74
N GLY A 26 -6.46 -9.90 -19.17
CA GLY A 26 -6.91 -9.00 -20.21
C GLY A 26 -5.85 -8.03 -20.66
N GLU A 27 -6.12 -7.41 -21.83
CA GLU A 27 -5.26 -6.41 -22.44
C GLU A 27 -6.10 -5.24 -22.94
N ILE A 28 -5.49 -4.06 -22.98
CA ILE A 28 -6.10 -2.88 -23.55
C ILE A 28 -5.12 -2.15 -24.45
N SER A 29 -5.53 -1.85 -25.69
CA SER A 29 -4.78 -1.00 -26.63
C SER A 29 -5.09 0.47 -26.39
N PHE A 30 -4.29 1.38 -26.96
CA PHE A 30 -4.58 2.82 -26.89
C PHE A 30 -5.95 3.15 -27.48
N SER A 31 -6.34 2.55 -28.61
CA SER A 31 -7.68 2.77 -29.17
C SER A 31 -8.77 2.16 -28.31
N GLY A 32 -8.53 0.99 -27.72
CA GLY A 32 -9.48 0.36 -26.81
C GLY A 32 -9.73 1.21 -25.57
N LEU A 33 -8.67 1.79 -25.00
CA LEU A 33 -8.78 2.70 -23.85
C LEU A 33 -9.56 3.99 -24.22
N ASP A 34 -9.24 4.61 -25.35
CA ASP A 34 -9.91 5.81 -25.81
C ASP A 34 -11.41 5.57 -26.06
N GLN A 35 -11.76 4.45 -26.72
CA GLN A 35 -13.15 4.09 -26.97
C GLN A 35 -13.92 3.80 -25.66
N ALA A 36 -13.34 3.03 -24.75
CA ALA A 36 -13.97 2.75 -23.48
C ALA A 36 -14.15 4.03 -22.64
N ALA A 37 -13.13 4.90 -22.59
CA ALA A 37 -13.20 6.18 -21.91
C ALA A 37 -14.31 7.09 -22.48
N LYS A 38 -14.47 7.14 -23.80
CA LYS A 38 -15.56 7.90 -24.47
C LYS A 38 -16.94 7.38 -24.12
N LYS A 39 -17.13 6.06 -24.11
CA LYS A 39 -18.41 5.43 -23.73
C LYS A 39 -18.77 5.76 -22.28
N ILE A 40 -17.81 5.63 -21.37
CA ILE A 40 -18.01 5.96 -19.95
C ILE A 40 -18.29 7.46 -19.80
N ALA A 41 -17.51 8.32 -20.47
CA ALA A 41 -17.73 9.77 -20.44
C ALA A 41 -19.11 10.17 -20.92
N MET A 42 -19.59 9.58 -22.01
CA MET A 42 -20.94 9.79 -22.53
C MET A 42 -22.00 9.45 -21.48
N GLY A 43 -21.88 8.30 -20.83
CA GLY A 43 -22.83 7.89 -19.77
C GLY A 43 -22.81 8.84 -18.59
N LEU A 44 -21.63 9.33 -18.18
CA LEU A 44 -21.50 10.31 -17.10
C LEU A 44 -22.06 11.69 -17.49
N GLN A 45 -21.83 12.14 -18.72
CA GLN A 45 -22.39 13.39 -19.25
C GLN A 45 -23.92 13.34 -19.32
N GLN A 46 -24.51 12.23 -19.78
CA GLN A 46 -25.97 12.03 -19.80
C GLN A 46 -26.59 12.06 -18.40
N LYS A 47 -25.85 11.65 -17.38
CA LYS A 47 -26.28 11.72 -15.99
C LYS A 47 -26.03 13.09 -15.33
N GLY A 48 -25.51 14.07 -16.08
CA GLY A 48 -25.25 15.43 -15.57
C GLY A 48 -24.13 15.52 -14.53
N LEU A 49 -23.17 14.60 -14.55
CA LEU A 49 -22.12 14.50 -13.54
C LEU A 49 -20.86 15.34 -13.83
N LYS A 50 -20.83 16.10 -14.94
CA LYS A 50 -19.70 17.00 -15.24
C LYS A 50 -19.39 17.92 -14.05
N GLY A 51 -18.10 18.07 -13.71
CA GLY A 51 -17.63 18.89 -12.61
C GLY A 51 -17.83 18.27 -11.19
N ARG A 52 -18.39 17.04 -11.11
CA ARG A 52 -18.59 16.36 -9.83
C ARG A 52 -17.39 15.48 -9.47
N ASN A 53 -17.11 15.38 -8.17
CA ASN A 53 -16.18 14.41 -7.64
C ASN A 53 -16.82 13.02 -7.64
N LEU A 54 -16.17 12.03 -8.25
CA LEU A 54 -16.71 10.68 -8.40
C LEU A 54 -15.78 9.69 -7.69
N LEU A 55 -16.32 8.99 -6.67
CA LEU A 55 -15.55 8.01 -5.91
C LEU A 55 -15.37 6.74 -6.74
N LEU A 56 -14.12 6.35 -7.00
CA LEU A 56 -13.78 5.15 -7.77
C LEU A 56 -13.51 3.98 -6.83
N LEU A 57 -14.39 2.99 -6.83
CA LEU A 57 -14.29 1.78 -6.02
C LEU A 57 -14.22 0.55 -6.93
N TYR A 58 -13.00 0.18 -7.32
CA TYR A 58 -12.73 -0.95 -8.20
C TYR A 58 -11.68 -1.87 -7.58
N THR A 59 -11.76 -3.14 -7.89
CA THR A 59 -10.58 -4.00 -7.76
C THR A 59 -9.50 -3.54 -8.73
N PRO A 60 -8.20 -3.77 -8.40
CA PRO A 60 -7.13 -3.55 -9.37
C PRO A 60 -7.43 -4.29 -10.68
N GLY A 61 -7.38 -3.59 -11.81
CA GLY A 61 -7.72 -4.15 -13.11
C GLY A 61 -7.91 -3.09 -14.19
N LEU A 62 -8.21 -3.53 -15.39
CA LEU A 62 -8.37 -2.64 -16.56
C LEU A 62 -9.61 -1.74 -16.46
N ASP A 63 -10.66 -2.19 -15.75
CA ASP A 63 -11.89 -1.39 -15.58
C ASP A 63 -11.65 -0.12 -14.76
N TYR A 64 -10.77 -0.21 -13.76
CA TYR A 64 -10.32 0.98 -13.02
C TYR A 64 -9.69 2.03 -13.95
N ILE A 65 -8.82 1.59 -14.87
CA ILE A 65 -8.13 2.47 -15.83
C ILE A 65 -9.15 3.11 -16.78
N ARG A 66 -10.07 2.29 -17.32
CA ARG A 66 -11.16 2.77 -18.20
C ARG A 66 -12.03 3.82 -17.50
N ALA A 67 -12.42 3.56 -16.25
CA ALA A 67 -13.25 4.47 -15.47
C ALA A 67 -12.52 5.77 -15.12
N PHE A 68 -11.23 5.71 -14.76
CA PHE A 68 -10.43 6.89 -14.48
C PHE A 68 -10.36 7.82 -15.70
N PHE A 69 -10.02 7.29 -16.87
CA PHE A 69 -9.98 8.08 -18.11
C PHE A 69 -11.39 8.52 -18.55
N GLY A 70 -12.41 7.71 -18.31
CA GLY A 70 -13.80 8.08 -18.55
C GLY A 70 -14.23 9.31 -17.74
N CYS A 71 -13.82 9.40 -16.47
CA CYS A 71 -14.04 10.59 -15.64
C CYS A 71 -13.35 11.83 -16.23
N LEU A 72 -12.06 11.73 -16.58
CA LEU A 72 -11.31 12.84 -17.15
C LEU A 72 -11.95 13.31 -18.47
N TYR A 73 -12.36 12.40 -19.33
CA TYR A 73 -13.02 12.73 -20.61
C TYR A 73 -14.39 13.39 -20.41
N ALA A 74 -15.09 13.04 -19.33
CA ALA A 74 -16.39 13.64 -19.00
C ALA A 74 -16.28 15.04 -18.35
N GLY A 75 -15.06 15.45 -17.94
CA GLY A 75 -14.85 16.63 -17.10
C GLY A 75 -15.32 16.42 -15.67
N CYS A 76 -15.26 15.19 -15.18
CA CYS A 76 -15.47 14.82 -13.79
C CYS A 76 -14.12 14.71 -13.05
N VAL A 77 -14.14 14.79 -11.73
CA VAL A 77 -12.95 14.64 -10.88
C VAL A 77 -12.97 13.25 -10.25
N PRO A 78 -12.18 12.28 -10.71
CA PRO A 78 -12.08 10.98 -10.08
C PRO A 78 -11.44 11.09 -8.70
N VAL A 79 -11.95 10.28 -7.76
CA VAL A 79 -11.43 10.15 -6.39
C VAL A 79 -11.09 8.69 -6.14
N PRO A 80 -9.84 8.28 -6.42
CA PRO A 80 -9.36 6.92 -6.17
C PRO A 80 -9.49 6.51 -4.72
N ALA A 81 -10.13 5.35 -4.46
CA ALA A 81 -10.19 4.78 -3.12
C ALA A 81 -10.18 3.24 -3.19
N TYR A 82 -9.80 2.63 -2.08
CA TYR A 82 -9.82 1.18 -1.96
C TYR A 82 -11.26 0.70 -1.73
N PRO A 83 -11.73 -0.33 -2.45
CA PRO A 83 -13.03 -0.91 -2.17
C PRO A 83 -13.04 -1.53 -0.75
N PRO A 84 -14.18 -1.49 -0.04
CA PRO A 84 -14.26 -1.95 1.34
C PRO A 84 -14.06 -3.46 1.43
N VAL A 85 -13.10 -3.90 2.26
CA VAL A 85 -12.87 -5.32 2.59
C VAL A 85 -13.38 -5.63 4.00
N GLY A 86 -13.42 -4.61 4.88
CA GLY A 86 -13.83 -4.77 6.27
C GLY A 86 -14.48 -3.52 6.87
N SER A 87 -14.97 -3.64 8.10
CA SER A 87 -15.69 -2.56 8.80
C SER A 87 -14.86 -1.28 8.97
N LYS A 88 -13.54 -1.41 9.18
CA LYS A 88 -12.63 -0.24 9.28
C LYS A 88 -12.50 0.52 7.96
N ASP A 89 -12.49 -0.20 6.84
CA ASP A 89 -12.42 0.42 5.51
C ASP A 89 -13.70 1.21 5.20
N LEU A 90 -14.85 0.70 5.63
CA LEU A 90 -16.14 1.37 5.47
C LEU A 90 -16.15 2.74 6.16
N VAL A 91 -15.64 2.85 7.39
CA VAL A 91 -15.55 4.12 8.14
C VAL A 91 -14.62 5.11 7.40
N ARG A 92 -13.50 4.64 6.87
CA ARG A 92 -12.57 5.47 6.10
C ARG A 92 -13.22 5.96 4.80
N LEU A 93 -13.88 5.07 4.05
CA LEU A 93 -14.56 5.40 2.81
C LEU A 93 -15.66 6.42 3.04
N GLN A 94 -16.44 6.28 4.12
CA GLN A 94 -17.46 7.26 4.49
C GLN A 94 -16.84 8.64 4.71
N LYS A 95 -15.73 8.72 5.45
CA LYS A 95 -15.02 9.99 5.66
C LYS A 95 -14.56 10.61 4.35
N ILE A 96 -14.04 9.80 3.40
CA ILE A 96 -13.61 10.29 2.09
C ILE A 96 -14.81 10.77 1.28
N ALA A 97 -15.90 10.00 1.20
CA ALA A 97 -17.10 10.35 0.44
C ALA A 97 -17.74 11.66 0.91
N VAL A 98 -17.77 11.87 2.24
CA VAL A 98 -18.24 13.13 2.85
C VAL A 98 -17.28 14.27 2.55
N ASP A 99 -15.98 14.08 2.78
CA ASP A 99 -14.95 15.13 2.63
C ASP A 99 -14.86 15.61 1.17
N CYS A 100 -14.90 14.69 0.21
CA CYS A 100 -14.87 15.05 -1.21
C CYS A 100 -16.22 15.49 -1.78
N GLN A 101 -17.30 15.46 -1.00
CA GLN A 101 -18.65 15.77 -1.48
C GLN A 101 -19.00 14.93 -2.72
N ALA A 102 -18.81 13.61 -2.65
CA ALA A 102 -18.96 12.70 -3.77
C ALA A 102 -20.34 12.87 -4.45
N GLY A 103 -20.34 13.00 -5.77
CA GLY A 103 -21.57 13.10 -6.57
C GLY A 103 -22.15 11.74 -6.97
N ALA A 104 -21.30 10.72 -7.04
CA ALA A 104 -21.66 9.33 -7.29
C ALA A 104 -20.47 8.42 -6.96
N ILE A 105 -20.73 7.12 -6.93
CA ILE A 105 -19.72 6.06 -6.85
C ILE A 105 -19.66 5.36 -8.20
N LEU A 106 -18.46 5.21 -8.74
CA LEU A 106 -18.23 4.37 -9.93
C LEU A 106 -17.62 3.04 -9.49
N SER A 107 -18.13 1.96 -10.05
CA SER A 107 -17.67 0.60 -9.75
C SER A 107 -17.91 -0.35 -10.92
N SER A 108 -17.56 -1.62 -10.75
CA SER A 108 -18.00 -2.71 -11.62
C SER A 108 -19.31 -3.31 -11.11
N SER A 109 -20.08 -3.96 -12.02
CA SER A 109 -21.31 -4.67 -11.68
C SER A 109 -21.09 -5.75 -10.62
N ILE A 110 -19.90 -6.34 -10.58
CA ILE A 110 -19.48 -7.36 -9.61
C ILE A 110 -19.48 -6.81 -8.18
N LEU A 111 -19.00 -5.59 -7.96
CA LEU A 111 -18.94 -4.95 -6.65
C LEU A 111 -20.23 -4.20 -6.28
N GLY A 112 -21.12 -3.97 -7.23
CA GLY A 112 -22.37 -3.21 -7.05
C GLY A 112 -23.13 -3.61 -5.79
N PRO A 113 -23.49 -4.89 -5.59
CA PRO A 113 -24.29 -5.32 -4.41
C PRO A 113 -23.61 -5.02 -3.07
N VAL A 114 -22.29 -5.16 -2.97
CA VAL A 114 -21.52 -4.85 -1.74
C VAL A 114 -21.54 -3.35 -1.44
N ILE A 115 -21.37 -2.54 -2.48
CA ILE A 115 -21.35 -1.08 -2.37
C ILE A 115 -22.74 -0.54 -2.05
N GLU A 116 -23.80 -1.05 -2.70
CA GLU A 116 -25.19 -0.66 -2.44
C GLU A 116 -25.61 -0.99 -1.00
N SER A 117 -25.21 -2.17 -0.49
CA SER A 117 -25.42 -2.52 0.92
C SER A 117 -24.71 -1.53 1.86
N TRP A 118 -23.48 -1.15 1.54
CA TRP A 118 -22.76 -0.13 2.33
C TRP A 118 -23.47 1.23 2.28
N VAL A 119 -23.81 1.71 1.09
CA VAL A 119 -24.52 3.00 0.92
C VAL A 119 -25.82 3.01 1.72
N SER A 120 -26.60 1.93 1.68
CA SER A 120 -27.88 1.82 2.40
C SER A 120 -27.72 1.85 3.92
N ASN A 121 -26.63 1.28 4.45
CA ASN A 121 -26.41 1.17 5.90
C ASN A 121 -25.70 2.39 6.50
N VAL A 122 -24.95 3.17 5.71
CA VAL A 122 -24.00 4.18 6.21
C VAL A 122 -24.35 5.60 5.73
N SER A 123 -25.39 5.76 4.94
CA SER A 123 -25.74 7.01 4.27
C SER A 123 -26.29 8.12 5.20
N ASN A 124 -25.58 8.52 6.23
CA ASN A 124 -25.90 9.68 7.08
C ASN A 124 -26.26 10.94 6.26
N GLY A 125 -27.27 10.85 5.35
CA GLY A 125 -27.75 11.93 4.50
C GLY A 125 -27.01 12.12 3.17
N LEU A 126 -26.10 11.21 2.79
CA LEU A 126 -25.49 11.22 1.45
C LEU A 126 -26.37 10.38 0.50
N ASP A 127 -26.98 11.05 -0.48
CA ASP A 127 -27.69 10.40 -1.59
C ASP A 127 -26.66 9.99 -2.66
N LEU A 128 -25.98 8.84 -2.46
CA LEU A 128 -24.96 8.33 -3.36
C LEU A 128 -25.52 7.20 -4.23
N THR A 129 -25.49 7.41 -5.53
CA THR A 129 -25.83 6.37 -6.51
C THR A 129 -24.55 5.60 -6.91
N CYS A 130 -24.59 4.27 -6.87
CA CYS A 130 -23.56 3.42 -7.45
C CYS A 130 -23.83 3.23 -8.96
N ILE A 131 -22.80 3.46 -9.77
CA ILE A 131 -22.87 3.36 -11.23
C ILE A 131 -21.87 2.29 -11.67
N ALA A 132 -22.37 1.19 -12.22
CA ALA A 132 -21.56 0.12 -12.80
C ALA A 132 -21.10 0.53 -14.22
N THR A 133 -19.82 0.88 -14.39
CA THR A 133 -19.30 1.39 -15.66
C THR A 133 -19.05 0.32 -16.71
N ASP A 134 -18.90 -0.93 -16.35
CA ASP A 134 -18.83 -2.09 -17.24
C ASP A 134 -20.15 -2.32 -18.02
N THR A 135 -21.27 -1.78 -17.54
CA THR A 135 -22.55 -1.79 -18.28
C THR A 135 -22.60 -0.76 -19.42
N PHE A 136 -21.64 0.16 -19.50
CA PHE A 136 -21.59 1.21 -20.52
C PHE A 136 -21.00 0.77 -21.88
N ASP A 137 -20.56 -0.47 -21.99
CA ASP A 137 -20.07 -1.03 -23.24
C ASP A 137 -21.12 -1.00 -24.37
N ALA A 138 -22.40 -1.03 -24.02
CA ALA A 138 -23.52 -0.90 -24.96
C ALA A 138 -23.79 0.54 -25.45
N PHE A 139 -23.18 1.57 -24.83
CA PHE A 139 -23.38 2.97 -25.24
C PHE A 139 -22.71 3.25 -26.60
N ASP A 140 -23.43 3.91 -27.47
CA ASP A 140 -22.87 4.52 -28.66
C ASP A 140 -22.10 5.81 -28.28
N SER A 141 -20.80 5.86 -28.57
CA SER A 141 -19.96 7.01 -28.26
C SER A 141 -20.05 8.14 -29.30
N SER A 142 -20.91 8.01 -30.36
CA SER A 142 -21.03 9.00 -31.41
C SER A 142 -21.50 10.38 -30.95
N GLY A 143 -22.20 10.44 -29.81
CA GLY A 143 -22.63 11.68 -29.18
C GLY A 143 -21.66 12.24 -28.12
N PHE A 144 -20.47 11.68 -27.96
CA PHE A 144 -19.48 12.17 -26.99
C PHE A 144 -19.03 13.60 -27.33
N VAL A 145 -19.11 14.47 -26.32
CA VAL A 145 -18.62 15.85 -26.41
C VAL A 145 -17.24 15.91 -25.74
N PRO A 146 -16.16 16.15 -26.49
CA PRO A 146 -14.82 16.27 -25.89
C PRO A 146 -14.78 17.36 -24.84
N TYR A 147 -14.11 17.06 -23.72
CA TYR A 147 -13.76 18.03 -22.70
C TYR A 147 -12.27 18.37 -22.82
N ASP A 148 -11.94 19.64 -22.91
CA ASP A 148 -10.56 20.14 -22.99
C ASP A 148 -10.28 20.97 -21.73
N PRO A 149 -9.63 20.38 -20.73
CA PRO A 149 -9.38 21.05 -19.46
C PRO A 149 -8.24 22.05 -19.57
N GLU A 150 -8.33 23.14 -18.81
CA GLU A 150 -7.19 24.03 -18.58
C GLU A 150 -6.14 23.35 -17.69
N PRO A 151 -4.85 23.70 -17.81
CA PRO A 151 -3.78 23.06 -17.05
C PRO A 151 -3.94 23.19 -15.53
N ASP A 152 -4.58 24.22 -15.03
CA ASP A 152 -4.82 24.49 -13.61
C ASP A 152 -6.11 23.85 -13.07
N GLU A 153 -6.94 23.24 -13.94
CA GLU A 153 -8.10 22.50 -13.48
C GLU A 153 -7.68 21.22 -12.74
N VAL A 154 -8.44 20.89 -11.67
CA VAL A 154 -8.20 19.68 -10.89
C VAL A 154 -8.51 18.46 -11.71
N ALA A 155 -7.47 17.65 -11.96
CA ALA A 155 -7.61 16.38 -12.68
C ALA A 155 -8.20 15.28 -11.79
N PHE A 156 -7.74 15.19 -10.53
CA PHE A 156 -8.23 14.19 -9.58
C PHE A 156 -7.88 14.58 -8.14
N LEU A 157 -8.52 13.91 -7.17
CA LEU A 157 -8.21 14.05 -5.74
C LEU A 157 -7.47 12.82 -5.23
N GLN A 158 -6.22 12.99 -4.81
CA GLN A 158 -5.46 11.93 -4.17
C GLN A 158 -5.62 11.97 -2.65
N TYR A 159 -6.35 11.02 -2.10
CA TYR A 159 -6.53 10.93 -0.65
C TYR A 159 -5.33 10.26 0.03
N THR A 160 -4.73 10.99 0.96
CA THR A 160 -3.64 10.48 1.81
C THR A 160 -4.15 10.07 3.17
N SER A 161 -3.51 9.09 3.80
CA SER A 161 -3.89 8.55 5.12
C SER A 161 -3.64 9.50 6.29
N GLY A 162 -3.15 10.69 6.05
CA GLY A 162 -2.88 11.77 7.01
C GLY A 162 -2.50 11.30 8.43
N SER A 163 -1.40 11.79 8.99
CA SER A 163 -0.97 11.50 10.37
C SER A 163 -1.98 11.88 11.47
N THR A 164 -3.09 12.51 11.10
CA THR A 164 -4.14 12.99 12.02
C THR A 164 -5.39 12.12 12.03
N GLY A 165 -5.40 10.96 11.35
CA GLY A 165 -6.56 10.06 11.28
C GLY A 165 -7.74 10.57 10.42
N HIS A 166 -7.66 11.80 9.88
CA HIS A 166 -8.65 12.35 8.94
C HIS A 166 -8.04 12.35 7.53
N PRO A 167 -8.69 11.72 6.55
CA PRO A 167 -8.23 11.72 5.17
C PRO A 167 -8.21 13.15 4.59
N LYS A 168 -7.24 13.44 3.71
CA LYS A 168 -7.12 14.73 3.04
C LYS A 168 -6.99 14.51 1.55
N GLY A 169 -7.88 15.11 0.77
CA GLY A 169 -7.83 15.07 -0.69
C GLY A 169 -6.84 16.09 -1.24
N VAL A 170 -5.71 15.66 -1.76
CA VAL A 170 -4.75 16.51 -2.45
C VAL A 170 -5.30 16.83 -3.84
N MET A 171 -5.41 18.12 -4.19
CA MET A 171 -5.90 18.62 -5.47
C MET A 171 -4.78 18.59 -6.51
N VAL A 172 -4.74 17.54 -7.33
CA VAL A 172 -3.75 17.40 -8.40
C VAL A 172 -4.35 17.92 -9.70
N SER A 173 -3.72 18.93 -10.33
CA SER A 173 -4.18 19.51 -11.58
C SER A 173 -3.67 18.75 -12.81
N HIS A 174 -4.26 19.00 -13.98
CA HIS A 174 -3.76 18.47 -15.25
C HIS A 174 -2.32 18.92 -15.53
N GLY A 175 -1.98 20.17 -15.22
CA GLY A 175 -0.63 20.69 -15.34
C GLY A 175 0.37 20.01 -14.43
N ASN A 176 -0.01 19.76 -13.16
CA ASN A 176 0.84 19.05 -12.21
C ASN A 176 1.15 17.62 -12.72
N LEU A 177 0.15 16.90 -13.24
CA LEU A 177 0.34 15.58 -13.83
C LEU A 177 1.34 15.59 -14.97
N LEU A 178 1.15 16.49 -15.95
CA LEU A 178 2.03 16.57 -17.13
C LEU A 178 3.48 16.91 -16.75
N ALA A 179 3.67 17.86 -15.81
CA ALA A 179 4.99 18.19 -15.31
C ALA A 179 5.66 16.98 -14.63
N ASN A 180 4.90 16.25 -13.80
CA ASN A 180 5.45 15.10 -13.08
C ASN A 180 5.72 13.90 -13.98
N PHE A 181 4.90 13.67 -15.02
CA PHE A 181 5.19 12.64 -16.03
C PHE A 181 6.51 12.91 -16.74
N GLU A 182 6.76 14.17 -17.14
CA GLU A 182 8.04 14.55 -17.76
C GLU A 182 9.20 14.31 -16.79
N GLN A 183 9.04 14.70 -15.51
CA GLN A 183 10.05 14.50 -14.46
C GLN A 183 10.36 13.00 -14.25
N ILE A 184 9.34 12.13 -14.19
CA ILE A 184 9.52 10.68 -14.05
C ILE A 184 10.23 10.09 -15.26
N VAL A 185 9.75 10.40 -16.47
CA VAL A 185 10.34 9.86 -17.71
C VAL A 185 11.80 10.26 -17.83
N ARG A 186 12.14 11.53 -17.56
CA ARG A 186 13.54 11.99 -17.58
C ARG A 186 14.39 11.36 -16.47
N GLY A 187 13.81 11.16 -15.29
CA GLY A 187 14.49 10.56 -14.15
C GLY A 187 14.75 9.06 -14.29
N PHE A 188 14.01 8.35 -15.19
CA PHE A 188 14.06 6.91 -15.35
C PHE A 188 14.78 6.45 -16.63
N VAL A 189 15.28 7.37 -17.46
CA VAL A 189 15.99 7.05 -18.70
C VAL A 189 17.41 7.56 -18.67
N CYS A 190 18.35 6.76 -19.17
CA CYS A 190 19.73 7.18 -19.40
C CYS A 190 19.83 7.99 -20.68
N GLY A 191 20.38 9.21 -20.61
CA GLY A 191 20.71 10.05 -21.76
C GLY A 191 19.67 11.10 -22.12
N ASP A 192 19.95 11.87 -23.18
CA ASP A 192 19.16 13.05 -23.55
C ASP A 192 17.91 12.75 -24.39
N ASP A 193 17.84 11.56 -25.00
CA ASP A 193 16.73 11.13 -25.85
C ASP A 193 15.67 10.29 -25.10
N PHE A 194 15.16 10.88 -24.03
CA PHE A 194 14.21 10.22 -23.13
C PHE A 194 12.85 9.96 -23.80
N GLU A 195 12.41 10.78 -24.77
CA GLU A 195 11.12 10.63 -25.42
C GLU A 195 11.07 9.38 -26.34
N THR A 196 12.21 9.05 -26.97
CA THR A 196 12.29 7.87 -27.84
C THR A 196 12.61 6.60 -27.08
N SER A 197 13.34 6.66 -25.98
CA SER A 197 13.77 5.48 -25.24
C SER A 197 12.65 4.91 -24.35
N PHE A 198 11.94 5.75 -23.59
CA PHE A 198 10.94 5.26 -22.63
C PHE A 198 9.71 4.63 -23.29
N LYS A 199 9.33 5.04 -24.50
CA LYS A 199 8.19 4.49 -25.24
C LYS A 199 8.30 3.00 -25.57
N ASP A 200 9.54 2.47 -25.60
CA ASP A 200 9.82 1.09 -25.93
C ASP A 200 10.06 0.22 -24.67
N PHE A 201 9.89 0.82 -23.47
CA PHE A 201 10.04 0.12 -22.22
C PHE A 201 8.85 -0.79 -21.91
N ASN A 202 9.15 -1.97 -21.40
CA ASN A 202 8.22 -2.84 -20.70
C ASN A 202 8.35 -2.57 -19.19
N ILE A 203 7.22 -2.38 -18.57
CA ILE A 203 7.13 -2.00 -17.15
C ILE A 203 6.30 -3.07 -16.44
N VAL A 204 6.70 -3.51 -15.26
CA VAL A 204 5.92 -4.45 -14.44
C VAL A 204 5.60 -3.81 -13.09
N ILE A 205 4.30 -3.67 -12.77
CA ILE A 205 3.82 -3.02 -11.55
C ILE A 205 2.78 -3.89 -10.84
N TRP A 206 2.96 -4.03 -9.53
CA TRP A 206 2.02 -4.67 -8.60
C TRP A 206 1.40 -3.66 -7.61
N LEU A 207 1.82 -2.40 -7.65
CA LEU A 207 1.40 -1.36 -6.71
C LEU A 207 -0.10 -1.03 -6.86
N PRO A 208 -0.78 -0.70 -5.75
CA PRO A 208 -2.21 -0.38 -5.78
C PRO A 208 -2.51 0.83 -6.70
N PRO A 209 -3.44 0.72 -7.65
CA PRO A 209 -3.76 1.81 -8.58
C PRO A 209 -4.52 2.99 -7.94
N PHE A 210 -4.99 2.85 -6.71
CA PHE A 210 -5.60 3.93 -5.92
C PHE A 210 -4.58 4.69 -5.04
N HIS A 211 -3.30 4.27 -5.06
CA HIS A 211 -2.17 4.97 -4.42
C HIS A 211 -1.40 5.75 -5.49
N ASP A 212 -0.86 6.93 -5.14
CA ASP A 212 -0.11 7.81 -6.05
C ASP A 212 0.98 7.08 -6.85
N MET A 213 1.80 6.27 -6.20
CA MET A 213 2.88 5.51 -6.84
C MET A 213 2.37 4.49 -7.86
N GLY A 214 1.28 3.78 -7.55
CA GLY A 214 0.64 2.83 -8.46
C GLY A 214 -0.12 3.52 -9.59
N LEU A 215 -0.86 4.59 -9.29
CA LEU A 215 -1.64 5.32 -10.27
C LEU A 215 -0.75 6.15 -11.20
N ILE A 216 0.00 7.10 -10.63
CA ILE A 216 0.76 8.07 -11.42
C ILE A 216 1.98 7.41 -12.04
N GLY A 217 2.80 6.73 -11.23
CA GLY A 217 4.01 6.06 -11.72
C GLY A 217 3.72 4.80 -12.53
N GLY A 218 2.76 3.97 -12.06
CA GLY A 218 2.50 2.64 -12.61
C GLY A 218 1.49 2.59 -13.75
N VAL A 219 0.54 3.53 -13.84
CA VAL A 219 -0.51 3.53 -14.87
C VAL A 219 -0.42 4.74 -15.78
N LEU A 220 -0.46 5.95 -15.21
CA LEU A 220 -0.60 7.17 -16.03
C LEU A 220 0.70 7.53 -16.77
N THR A 221 1.87 7.39 -16.15
CA THR A 221 3.17 7.67 -16.77
C THR A 221 3.45 6.76 -17.97
N PRO A 222 3.27 5.42 -17.91
CA PRO A 222 3.39 4.55 -19.07
C PRO A 222 2.47 4.97 -20.23
N ILE A 223 1.20 5.29 -19.94
CA ILE A 223 0.25 5.76 -20.94
C ILE A 223 0.70 7.10 -21.58
N TYR A 224 1.21 8.02 -20.74
CA TYR A 224 1.78 9.29 -21.24
C TYR A 224 2.97 9.06 -22.16
N ALA A 225 3.91 8.23 -21.76
CA ALA A 225 5.12 7.95 -22.50
C ALA A 225 4.88 7.08 -23.76
N GLY A 226 3.80 6.33 -23.79
CA GLY A 226 3.50 5.37 -24.85
C GLY A 226 4.23 4.04 -24.68
N ALA A 227 4.60 3.71 -23.43
CA ALA A 227 5.22 2.46 -23.00
C ALA A 227 4.15 1.38 -22.72
N HIS A 228 4.59 0.12 -22.59
CA HIS A 228 3.73 -0.99 -22.19
C HIS A 228 3.88 -1.26 -20.70
N VAL A 229 2.77 -1.50 -19.99
CA VAL A 229 2.81 -1.91 -18.59
C VAL A 229 2.04 -3.20 -18.36
N THR A 230 2.71 -4.16 -17.72
CA THR A 230 2.10 -5.38 -17.17
C THR A 230 1.76 -5.13 -15.70
N LEU A 231 0.49 -5.25 -15.38
CA LEU A 231 -0.08 -5.00 -14.06
C LEU A 231 -0.50 -6.30 -13.39
N MET A 232 -0.35 -6.37 -12.08
CA MET A 232 -0.94 -7.41 -11.25
C MET A 232 -1.53 -6.81 -9.98
N SER A 233 -2.42 -7.54 -9.33
CA SER A 233 -3.00 -7.10 -8.08
C SER A 233 -1.95 -7.10 -6.95
N PRO A 234 -2.01 -6.16 -5.98
CA PRO A 234 -1.18 -6.23 -4.78
C PRO A 234 -1.35 -7.55 -4.02
N LEU A 235 -2.54 -8.12 -4.02
CA LEU A 235 -2.81 -9.43 -3.40
C LEU A 235 -2.08 -10.55 -4.12
N THR A 236 -2.03 -10.54 -5.45
CA THR A 236 -1.24 -11.49 -6.25
C THR A 236 0.24 -11.47 -5.84
N PHE A 237 0.80 -10.26 -5.70
CA PHE A 237 2.18 -10.10 -5.22
C PHE A 237 2.36 -10.66 -3.79
N LEU A 238 1.45 -10.34 -2.87
CA LEU A 238 1.52 -10.82 -1.48
C LEU A 238 1.37 -12.35 -1.38
N LYS A 239 0.50 -12.94 -2.19
CA LYS A 239 0.34 -14.39 -2.28
C LYS A 239 1.61 -15.07 -2.82
N ARG A 240 2.09 -14.57 -3.95
CA ARG A 240 3.13 -15.20 -4.76
C ARG A 240 4.12 -14.16 -5.28
N PRO A 241 5.04 -13.65 -4.44
CA PRO A 241 6.01 -12.62 -4.86
C PRO A 241 6.89 -13.09 -6.03
N TYR A 242 7.04 -14.40 -6.23
CA TYR A 242 7.68 -14.99 -7.39
C TYR A 242 7.06 -14.52 -8.71
N LEU A 243 5.72 -14.36 -8.78
CA LEU A 243 5.04 -13.93 -10.02
C LEU A 243 5.45 -12.52 -10.46
N TRP A 244 5.79 -11.64 -9.52
CA TRP A 244 6.34 -10.32 -9.86
C TRP A 244 7.66 -10.45 -10.60
N LEU A 245 8.63 -11.20 -10.05
CA LEU A 245 9.94 -11.40 -10.69
C LEU A 245 9.82 -12.23 -11.98
N LYS A 246 8.88 -13.19 -12.01
CA LYS A 246 8.60 -13.95 -13.22
C LYS A 246 8.04 -13.08 -14.33
N ALA A 247 7.10 -12.18 -14.05
CA ALA A 247 6.57 -11.25 -15.03
C ALA A 247 7.67 -10.33 -15.60
N ILE A 248 8.61 -9.87 -14.77
CA ILE A 248 9.80 -9.13 -15.23
C ILE A 248 10.63 -9.97 -16.18
N SER A 249 10.92 -11.21 -15.80
CA SER A 249 11.70 -12.17 -16.62
C SER A 249 11.02 -12.46 -17.95
N ASP A 250 9.72 -12.75 -17.94
CA ASP A 250 8.96 -13.13 -19.13
C ASP A 250 8.79 -11.96 -20.13
N THR A 251 8.55 -10.74 -19.62
CA THR A 251 8.35 -9.55 -20.46
C THR A 251 9.64 -8.79 -20.78
N LYS A 252 10.76 -9.23 -20.23
CA LYS A 252 12.04 -8.50 -20.28
C LYS A 252 11.88 -7.03 -19.87
N ALA A 253 11.22 -6.82 -18.73
CA ALA A 253 10.92 -5.48 -18.25
C ALA A 253 12.17 -4.70 -17.87
N GLN A 254 12.22 -3.42 -18.25
CA GLN A 254 13.27 -2.48 -17.89
C GLN A 254 12.97 -1.76 -16.58
N VAL A 255 11.68 -1.57 -16.25
CA VAL A 255 11.26 -0.76 -15.09
C VAL A 255 10.34 -1.56 -14.19
N THR A 256 10.64 -1.51 -12.91
CA THR A 256 9.78 -2.02 -11.84
C THR A 256 10.11 -1.31 -10.53
N GLY A 257 9.38 -1.60 -9.45
CA GLY A 257 9.77 -1.14 -8.12
C GLY A 257 8.70 -1.25 -7.05
N GLY A 258 9.05 -0.72 -5.89
CA GLY A 258 8.20 -0.72 -4.71
C GLY A 258 8.94 -0.28 -3.45
N PRO A 259 8.29 -0.27 -2.28
CA PRO A 259 8.92 0.04 -1.00
C PRO A 259 9.87 -1.08 -0.52
N ASN A 260 10.64 -0.81 0.53
CA ASN A 260 11.64 -1.75 1.08
C ASN A 260 11.10 -3.15 1.32
N PHE A 261 9.87 -3.23 1.88
CA PHE A 261 9.29 -4.53 2.24
C PHE A 261 9.12 -5.46 1.03
N ALA A 262 8.89 -4.91 -0.16
CA ALA A 262 8.70 -5.73 -1.36
C ALA A 262 9.97 -6.51 -1.72
N TYR A 263 11.09 -5.84 -1.69
CA TYR A 263 12.39 -6.45 -1.94
C TYR A 263 12.75 -7.48 -0.87
N GLN A 264 12.56 -7.12 0.41
CA GLN A 264 12.76 -8.04 1.54
C GLN A 264 11.83 -9.25 1.49
N TYR A 265 10.59 -9.04 1.04
CA TYR A 265 9.59 -10.11 0.93
C TYR A 265 9.96 -11.13 -0.13
N CYS A 266 10.45 -10.69 -1.28
CA CYS A 266 10.98 -11.58 -2.32
C CYS A 266 12.16 -12.42 -1.80
N VAL A 267 13.11 -11.81 -1.10
CA VAL A 267 14.26 -12.52 -0.50
C VAL A 267 13.82 -13.65 0.44
N ARG A 268 12.78 -13.40 1.25
CA ARG A 268 12.29 -14.36 2.24
C ARG A 268 11.40 -15.47 1.68
N LYS A 269 10.61 -15.15 0.64
CA LYS A 269 9.52 -16.03 0.19
C LYS A 269 9.86 -16.84 -1.07
N ILE A 270 10.77 -16.36 -1.91
CA ILE A 270 11.11 -17.03 -3.16
C ILE A 270 12.16 -18.12 -2.88
N SER A 271 11.80 -19.37 -3.16
CA SER A 271 12.72 -20.51 -2.99
C SER A 271 13.88 -20.46 -3.98
N GLN A 272 14.93 -21.25 -3.71
CA GLN A 272 16.07 -21.38 -4.63
C GLN A 272 15.61 -21.92 -5.98
N GLU A 273 14.81 -22.99 -5.99
CA GLU A 273 14.27 -23.61 -7.18
C GLU A 273 13.45 -22.64 -8.04
N GLN A 274 12.58 -21.84 -7.40
CA GLN A 274 11.82 -20.81 -8.12
C GLN A 274 12.73 -19.77 -8.76
N SER A 275 13.82 -19.38 -8.07
CA SER A 275 14.73 -18.36 -8.60
C SER A 275 15.54 -18.84 -9.81
N GLU A 276 15.84 -20.13 -9.93
CA GLU A 276 16.63 -20.67 -11.06
C GLU A 276 16.02 -20.41 -12.43
N SER A 277 14.70 -20.21 -12.51
CA SER A 277 13.99 -19.91 -13.76
C SER A 277 13.93 -18.41 -14.10
N LEU A 278 14.46 -17.52 -13.23
CA LEU A 278 14.36 -16.08 -13.41
C LEU A 278 15.56 -15.51 -14.17
N ASP A 279 15.29 -14.55 -15.05
CA ASP A 279 16.29 -13.70 -15.71
C ASP A 279 15.89 -12.22 -15.52
N LEU A 280 16.61 -11.54 -14.64
CA LEU A 280 16.38 -10.14 -14.27
C LEU A 280 17.37 -9.17 -14.94
N SER A 281 18.13 -9.66 -15.92
CA SER A 281 19.18 -8.88 -16.61
C SER A 281 18.67 -7.71 -17.42
N SER A 282 17.38 -7.68 -17.74
CA SER A 282 16.72 -6.57 -18.47
C SER A 282 16.44 -5.35 -17.62
N LEU A 283 16.48 -5.46 -16.27
CA LEU A 283 16.14 -4.35 -15.38
C LEU A 283 17.18 -3.23 -15.45
N GLU A 284 16.71 -2.04 -15.77
CA GLU A 284 17.47 -0.78 -15.75
C GLU A 284 17.05 0.11 -14.59
N VAL A 285 15.78 0.00 -14.16
CA VAL A 285 15.19 0.78 -13.06
C VAL A 285 14.41 -0.13 -12.12
N ALA A 286 14.94 -0.33 -10.93
CA ALA A 286 14.27 -0.92 -9.78
C ALA A 286 14.07 0.19 -8.73
N PHE A 287 12.97 0.99 -8.89
CA PHE A 287 12.77 2.13 -8.00
C PHE A 287 12.41 1.68 -6.58
N ASN A 288 12.97 2.42 -5.58
CA ASN A 288 12.66 2.21 -4.17
C ASN A 288 12.35 3.56 -3.52
N GLY A 289 11.18 3.67 -2.88
CA GLY A 289 10.74 4.91 -2.26
C GLY A 289 9.54 4.75 -1.35
N ALA A 290 8.90 5.87 -1.07
CA ALA A 290 7.71 5.98 -0.23
C ALA A 290 7.95 5.88 1.29
N GLU A 291 9.14 5.51 1.73
CA GLU A 291 9.59 5.39 3.12
C GLU A 291 11.11 5.60 3.18
N PRO A 292 11.73 5.82 4.35
CA PRO A 292 13.19 5.87 4.45
C PRO A 292 13.81 4.57 3.93
N ILE A 293 14.74 4.70 2.97
CA ILE A 293 15.27 3.56 2.24
C ILE A 293 16.30 2.82 3.09
N GLN A 294 16.12 1.51 3.23
CA GLN A 294 16.97 0.65 4.05
C GLN A 294 18.10 0.02 3.21
N VAL A 295 19.35 0.22 3.63
CA VAL A 295 20.54 -0.35 2.98
C VAL A 295 20.45 -1.87 2.88
N GLU A 296 19.96 -2.52 3.94
CA GLU A 296 19.84 -3.96 4.07
C GLU A 296 18.83 -4.55 3.10
N ALA A 297 17.73 -3.83 2.83
CA ALA A 297 16.73 -4.25 1.86
C ALA A 297 17.32 -4.33 0.44
N LEU A 298 18.08 -3.29 0.06
CA LEU A 298 18.72 -3.24 -1.25
C LEU A 298 19.84 -4.28 -1.38
N ARG A 299 20.68 -4.39 -0.35
CA ARG A 299 21.78 -5.37 -0.34
C ARG A 299 21.27 -6.79 -0.40
N GLY A 300 20.32 -7.15 0.47
CA GLY A 300 19.78 -8.51 0.53
C GLY A 300 19.14 -8.94 -0.79
N PHE A 301 18.44 -8.04 -1.48
CA PHE A 301 17.86 -8.35 -2.80
C PHE A 301 18.95 -8.49 -3.87
N ALA A 302 19.92 -7.58 -3.92
CA ALA A 302 21.02 -7.65 -4.88
C ALA A 302 21.84 -8.93 -4.71
N ASP A 303 22.21 -9.27 -3.47
CA ASP A 303 22.99 -10.48 -3.18
C ASP A 303 22.21 -11.75 -3.55
N ARG A 304 20.90 -11.79 -3.27
CA ARG A 304 20.04 -12.96 -3.53
C ARG A 304 19.80 -13.22 -5.01
N PHE A 305 19.66 -12.18 -5.82
CA PHE A 305 19.29 -12.30 -7.24
C PHE A 305 20.41 -11.93 -8.22
N SER A 306 21.65 -11.79 -7.75
CA SER A 306 22.81 -11.51 -8.61
C SER A 306 23.05 -12.62 -9.66
N GLU A 307 22.90 -13.89 -9.28
CA GLU A 307 23.02 -15.03 -10.19
C GLU A 307 21.90 -15.10 -11.22
N ASN A 308 20.77 -14.42 -10.94
CA ASN A 308 19.65 -14.27 -11.87
C ASN A 308 19.80 -13.05 -12.79
N GLY A 309 20.98 -12.44 -12.86
CA GLY A 309 21.28 -11.31 -13.72
C GLY A 309 20.88 -9.94 -13.17
N PHE A 310 20.38 -9.84 -11.93
CA PHE A 310 20.06 -8.53 -11.33
C PHE A 310 21.33 -7.71 -11.11
N ASP A 311 21.43 -6.57 -11.78
CA ASP A 311 22.50 -5.60 -11.53
C ASP A 311 22.06 -4.63 -10.42
N LYS A 312 22.81 -4.56 -9.31
CA LYS A 312 22.55 -3.59 -8.23
C LYS A 312 22.56 -2.13 -8.68
N LYS A 313 23.13 -1.83 -9.84
CA LYS A 313 23.08 -0.51 -10.46
C LYS A 313 21.67 -0.12 -10.92
N ALA A 314 20.79 -1.09 -11.16
CA ALA A 314 19.39 -0.85 -11.50
C ALA A 314 18.60 -0.24 -10.35
N PHE A 315 19.05 -0.33 -9.09
CA PHE A 315 18.37 0.34 -8.00
C PHE A 315 18.31 1.85 -8.20
N LEU A 316 17.10 2.39 -8.13
CA LEU A 316 16.81 3.80 -8.22
C LEU A 316 16.08 4.26 -6.94
N PRO A 317 16.83 4.54 -5.86
CA PRO A 317 16.27 5.23 -4.71
C PRO A 317 15.62 6.55 -5.12
N CYS A 318 14.40 6.81 -4.63
CA CYS A 318 13.65 8.01 -4.98
C CYS A 318 12.86 8.57 -3.80
N TYR A 319 12.51 9.85 -3.89
CA TYR A 319 11.66 10.55 -2.94
C TYR A 319 10.52 11.24 -3.65
N GLY A 320 9.35 11.20 -3.01
CA GLY A 320 8.17 11.88 -3.48
C GLY A 320 7.00 11.74 -2.51
N LEU A 321 5.95 12.50 -2.77
CA LEU A 321 4.73 12.56 -1.96
C LEU A 321 3.57 13.08 -2.80
N ALA A 322 2.35 12.76 -2.40
CA ALA A 322 1.14 13.15 -3.13
C ALA A 322 0.98 14.67 -3.26
N GLU A 323 1.43 15.44 -2.27
CA GLU A 323 1.39 16.91 -2.28
C GLU A 323 2.33 17.54 -3.35
N ALA A 324 3.28 16.75 -3.88
CA ALA A 324 4.10 17.11 -5.05
C ALA A 324 3.73 16.23 -6.28
N THR A 325 2.47 15.80 -6.36
CA THR A 325 1.94 14.84 -7.32
C THR A 325 2.49 13.45 -7.09
N LEU A 326 3.80 13.22 -7.29
CA LEU A 326 4.50 12.00 -6.92
C LEU A 326 6.00 12.25 -6.77
N PHE A 327 6.75 12.40 -7.87
CA PHE A 327 8.20 12.34 -7.93
C PHE A 327 8.87 13.70 -7.73
N VAL A 328 9.84 13.76 -6.82
CA VAL A 328 10.59 14.97 -6.46
C VAL A 328 12.10 14.81 -6.71
N ALA A 329 12.65 13.64 -6.38
CA ALA A 329 14.06 13.31 -6.55
C ALA A 329 14.26 11.84 -6.82
N GLY A 330 15.29 11.47 -7.56
CA GLY A 330 15.65 10.08 -7.83
C GLY A 330 17.13 9.89 -8.16
N SER A 331 17.66 8.70 -7.86
CA SER A 331 18.99 8.34 -8.30
C SER A 331 19.03 8.32 -9.83
N PRO A 332 20.09 8.80 -10.48
CA PRO A 332 20.26 8.57 -11.92
C PRO A 332 20.20 7.08 -12.26
N PRO A 333 19.53 6.70 -13.37
CA PRO A 333 19.42 5.32 -13.79
C PRO A 333 20.78 4.64 -13.93
N MET A 334 20.86 3.36 -13.63
CA MET A 334 22.05 2.51 -13.73
C MET A 334 23.29 3.02 -12.96
N ARG A 335 23.08 3.96 -12.02
CA ARG A 335 24.14 4.38 -11.07
C ARG A 335 24.12 3.54 -9.79
N GLY A 336 22.96 3.06 -9.41
CA GLY A 336 22.72 2.34 -8.16
C GLY A 336 22.51 3.27 -6.96
N ALA A 337 22.29 2.64 -5.82
CA ALA A 337 22.07 3.33 -4.57
C ALA A 337 23.38 3.88 -3.99
N ARG A 338 23.43 5.18 -3.75
CA ARG A 338 24.53 5.82 -3.01
C ARG A 338 24.23 5.80 -1.51
N VAL A 339 25.15 5.24 -0.74
CA VAL A 339 25.02 5.16 0.73
C VAL A 339 26.09 6.04 1.38
N LEU A 340 25.67 6.96 2.24
CA LEU A 340 26.57 7.72 3.11
C LEU A 340 26.61 7.09 4.49
N LYS A 341 27.81 6.94 5.04
CA LYS A 341 27.99 6.63 6.45
C LYS A 341 27.93 7.92 7.25
N ALA A 342 26.92 8.07 8.07
CA ALA A 342 26.71 9.25 8.91
C ALA A 342 26.98 8.93 10.38
N ARG A 343 27.43 9.94 11.13
CA ARG A 343 27.57 9.84 12.58
C ARG A 343 26.21 9.98 13.25
N LEU A 344 25.81 8.97 13.99
CA LEU A 344 24.51 8.91 14.67
C LEU A 344 24.37 10.02 15.73
N ASP A 345 25.41 10.27 16.55
CA ASP A 345 25.42 11.34 17.55
C ASP A 345 25.23 12.74 16.95
N LYS A 346 25.62 12.94 15.69
CA LYS A 346 25.42 14.22 14.98
C LYS A 346 24.02 14.33 14.39
N LEU A 347 23.50 13.24 13.85
CA LEU A 347 22.11 13.18 13.38
C LEU A 347 21.13 13.46 14.52
N GLU A 348 21.38 12.91 15.71
CA GLU A 348 20.61 13.18 16.93
C GLU A 348 20.64 14.66 17.35
N GLN A 349 21.71 15.39 17.00
CA GLN A 349 21.85 16.83 17.18
C GLN A 349 21.25 17.66 16.05
N GLY A 350 20.59 17.05 15.07
CA GLY A 350 20.02 17.70 13.90
C GLY A 350 21.08 18.14 12.86
N LYS A 351 22.24 17.47 12.81
CA LYS A 351 23.32 17.79 11.88
C LYS A 351 23.83 16.54 11.17
N PHE A 352 24.10 16.65 9.91
CA PHE A 352 24.85 15.65 9.16
C PHE A 352 26.35 15.83 9.38
N SER A 353 27.03 14.72 9.63
CA SER A 353 28.49 14.61 9.60
C SER A 353 28.86 13.23 9.08
N GLN A 354 29.70 13.19 8.06
CA GLN A 354 30.18 11.92 7.52
C GLN A 354 31.04 11.21 8.57
N ALA A 355 30.79 9.92 8.75
CA ALA A 355 31.61 9.08 9.62
C ALA A 355 33.00 8.87 8.99
N PRO A 356 34.08 8.94 9.75
CA PRO A 356 35.43 8.63 9.26
C PRO A 356 35.48 7.18 8.77
N ALA A 357 36.31 6.93 7.73
CA ALA A 357 36.45 5.58 7.16
C ALA A 357 36.89 4.51 8.20
N ASN A 358 37.59 4.94 9.25
CA ASN A 358 38.08 4.09 10.35
C ASN A 358 37.57 4.63 11.70
N ASP A 359 36.25 4.83 11.85
CA ASP A 359 35.71 5.26 13.14
C ASP A 359 35.99 4.16 14.19
N PRO A 360 36.62 4.50 15.31
CA PRO A 360 36.89 3.53 16.38
C PRO A 360 35.60 3.01 17.06
N ASN A 361 34.47 3.68 16.82
CA ASN A 361 33.18 3.28 17.36
C ASN A 361 32.15 3.03 16.21
N PRO A 362 32.17 1.84 15.59
CA PRO A 362 31.25 1.52 14.49
C PRO A 362 29.76 1.53 14.91
N ARG A 363 29.46 1.47 16.22
CA ARG A 363 28.09 1.61 16.73
C ARG A 363 27.53 3.03 16.61
N ASN A 364 28.39 4.02 16.42
CA ASN A 364 28.01 5.43 16.20
C ASN A 364 27.83 5.77 14.70
N GLU A 365 27.79 4.75 13.85
CA GLU A 365 27.56 4.93 12.42
C GLU A 365 26.16 4.42 12.02
N THR A 366 25.52 5.15 11.10
CA THR A 366 24.32 4.68 10.40
C THR A 366 24.47 4.93 8.90
N GLY A 367 23.87 4.05 8.07
CA GLY A 367 23.87 4.20 6.62
C GLY A 367 22.65 5.00 6.18
N LEU A 368 22.88 6.13 5.47
CA LEU A 368 21.82 6.91 4.85
C LEU A 368 21.86 6.70 3.34
N VAL A 369 20.75 6.23 2.77
CA VAL A 369 20.60 6.09 1.32
C VAL A 369 20.18 7.42 0.72
N SER A 370 20.91 7.87 -0.32
CA SER A 370 20.52 9.05 -1.09
C SER A 370 19.19 8.79 -1.82
N SER A 371 18.28 9.75 -1.75
CA SER A 371 17.09 9.79 -2.61
C SER A 371 17.36 10.38 -4.00
N GLY A 372 18.64 10.62 -4.33
CA GLY A 372 19.11 11.06 -5.64
C GLY A 372 19.10 12.56 -5.86
N VAL A 373 19.19 12.92 -7.14
CA VAL A 373 19.19 14.31 -7.62
C VAL A 373 17.75 14.81 -7.78
N LEU A 374 17.59 16.13 -7.70
CA LEU A 374 16.27 16.75 -7.86
C LEU A 374 15.74 16.57 -9.29
N ALA A 375 14.44 16.36 -9.41
CA ALA A 375 13.77 16.30 -10.70
C ALA A 375 13.87 17.64 -11.46
N LYS A 376 13.67 17.60 -12.78
CA LYS A 376 13.69 18.79 -13.63
C LYS A 376 12.75 19.87 -13.08
N ASP A 377 13.20 21.12 -13.13
CA ASP A 377 12.45 22.31 -12.69
C ASP A 377 11.98 22.23 -11.22
N THR A 378 12.67 21.44 -10.40
CA THR A 378 12.41 21.29 -8.97
C THR A 378 13.51 21.98 -8.16
N CYS A 379 13.11 22.80 -7.22
CA CYS A 379 13.99 23.44 -6.24
C CYS A 379 13.61 22.94 -4.84
N VAL A 380 14.58 22.44 -4.10
CA VAL A 380 14.44 22.06 -2.69
C VAL A 380 15.26 23.00 -1.82
N ARG A 381 14.69 23.42 -0.70
CA ARG A 381 15.38 24.11 0.38
C ARG A 381 15.20 23.36 1.69
N ILE A 382 16.25 23.27 2.46
CA ILE A 382 16.22 22.72 3.81
C ILE A 382 15.97 23.89 4.77
N VAL A 383 14.88 23.81 5.51
CA VAL A 383 14.36 24.92 6.30
C VAL A 383 14.13 24.50 7.75
N ASN A 384 14.54 25.32 8.69
CA ASN A 384 14.22 25.11 10.09
C ASN A 384 12.72 25.29 10.29
N HIS A 385 12.03 24.20 10.65
CA HIS A 385 10.57 24.15 10.73
C HIS A 385 9.96 25.07 11.79
N GLN A 386 10.75 25.51 12.79
CA GLN A 386 10.31 26.42 13.86
C GLN A 386 10.48 27.89 13.50
N THR A 387 11.61 28.24 12.88
CA THR A 387 11.94 29.64 12.55
C THR A 387 11.58 30.05 11.13
N ALA A 388 11.28 29.08 10.25
CA ALA A 388 11.08 29.21 8.82
C ALA A 388 12.29 29.87 8.09
N GLN A 389 13.49 29.75 8.64
CA GLN A 389 14.73 30.19 8.03
C GLN A 389 15.46 29.04 7.34
N ALA A 390 16.18 29.34 6.27
CA ALA A 390 17.02 28.34 5.61
C ALA A 390 18.07 27.80 6.59
N CYS A 391 18.27 26.49 6.58
CA CYS A 391 19.31 25.81 7.35
C CYS A 391 20.69 26.04 6.71
N ALA A 392 21.74 26.02 7.51
CA ALA A 392 23.12 26.01 7.02
C ALA A 392 23.45 24.63 6.40
N ASP A 393 24.54 24.58 5.63
CA ASP A 393 25.00 23.31 5.02
C ASP A 393 25.27 22.26 6.09
N GLY A 394 24.71 21.04 5.84
CA GLY A 394 24.81 19.93 6.77
C GLY A 394 23.87 20.00 7.97
N GLU A 395 23.05 21.03 8.12
CA GLU A 395 21.95 21.00 9.10
C GLU A 395 20.73 20.25 8.55
N ILE A 396 20.08 19.46 9.41
CA ILE A 396 18.85 18.77 9.09
C ILE A 396 17.67 19.69 9.35
N GLY A 397 16.82 19.87 8.36
CA GLY A 397 15.61 20.68 8.44
C GLY A 397 14.46 20.07 7.66
N GLU A 398 13.34 20.78 7.63
CA GLU A 398 12.18 20.41 6.83
C GLU A 398 12.50 20.60 5.34
N ILE A 399 12.16 19.61 4.54
CA ILE A 399 12.30 19.65 3.08
C ILE A 399 11.18 20.51 2.52
N TRP A 400 11.50 21.69 2.00
CA TRP A 400 10.57 22.58 1.33
C TRP A 400 10.76 22.49 -0.18
N ILE A 401 9.66 22.36 -0.93
CA ILE A 401 9.66 22.00 -2.36
C ILE A 401 8.98 23.09 -3.17
N ASN A 402 9.65 23.57 -4.21
CA ASN A 402 9.08 24.34 -5.29
C ASN A 402 9.24 23.53 -6.59
N SER A 403 8.14 23.22 -7.26
CA SER A 403 8.13 22.45 -8.49
C SER A 403 6.81 22.68 -9.23
N PRO A 404 6.76 22.62 -10.56
CA PRO A 404 5.52 22.66 -11.32
C PRO A 404 4.59 21.46 -11.00
N SER A 405 5.11 20.41 -10.39
CA SER A 405 4.33 19.26 -9.93
C SER A 405 3.74 19.42 -8.53
N VAL A 406 4.03 20.51 -7.81
CA VAL A 406 3.41 20.79 -6.51
C VAL A 406 1.91 21.03 -6.69
N ALA A 407 1.10 20.28 -5.96
CA ALA A 407 -0.37 20.29 -6.02
C ALA A 407 -0.93 21.64 -5.56
N GLN A 408 -2.21 21.89 -5.86
CA GLN A 408 -2.85 23.17 -5.56
C GLN A 408 -3.25 23.35 -4.10
N GLY A 409 -3.25 22.29 -3.31
CA GLY A 409 -3.66 22.30 -1.91
C GLY A 409 -4.53 21.10 -1.54
N TYR A 410 -5.24 21.21 -0.45
CA TYR A 410 -6.18 20.19 0.02
C TYR A 410 -7.63 20.63 -0.24
N TRP A 411 -8.44 19.71 -0.77
CA TRP A 411 -9.82 19.93 -1.09
C TRP A 411 -10.62 20.45 0.11
N ASP A 412 -11.35 21.55 -0.10
CA ASP A 412 -12.20 22.22 0.89
C ASP A 412 -11.50 22.55 2.24
N LYS A 413 -10.18 22.73 2.21
CA LYS A 413 -9.36 23.07 3.40
C LYS A 413 -8.44 24.28 3.16
N PRO A 414 -9.00 25.47 2.81
CA PRO A 414 -8.18 26.61 2.38
C PRO A 414 -7.20 27.11 3.45
N ASN A 415 -7.59 27.13 4.73
CA ASN A 415 -6.71 27.58 5.81
C ASN A 415 -5.57 26.60 6.07
N PHE A 416 -5.84 25.29 6.00
CA PHE A 416 -4.81 24.30 6.14
C PHE A 416 -3.87 24.29 4.92
N SER A 417 -4.42 24.43 3.72
CA SER A 417 -3.63 24.54 2.48
C SER A 417 -2.65 25.72 2.54
N LYS A 418 -3.08 26.89 2.99
CA LYS A 418 -2.19 28.07 3.16
C LYS A 418 -1.05 27.84 4.15
N SER A 419 -1.18 26.91 5.10
CA SER A 419 -0.09 26.58 6.04
C SER A 419 0.95 25.62 5.47
N VAL A 420 0.63 24.98 4.34
CA VAL A 420 1.49 23.97 3.70
C VAL A 420 1.99 24.45 2.34
N PHE A 421 1.13 25.05 1.53
CA PHE A 421 1.43 25.46 0.14
C PHE A 421 1.59 26.96 0.04
N GLY A 422 2.48 27.41 -0.85
CA GLY A 422 2.72 28.83 -1.12
C GLY A 422 3.42 29.57 0.02
N VAL A 423 4.16 28.86 0.88
CA VAL A 423 4.90 29.45 2.00
C VAL A 423 6.21 30.05 1.52
N THR A 424 6.70 31.07 2.24
CA THR A 424 7.97 31.75 1.95
C THR A 424 8.99 31.50 3.05
N ILE A 425 10.26 31.45 2.68
CA ILE A 425 11.37 31.33 3.63
C ILE A 425 11.65 32.72 4.23
N ARG A 426 11.75 32.78 5.55
CA ARG A 426 12.01 34.03 6.26
C ARG A 426 13.42 34.53 5.95
N GLY A 427 13.50 35.77 5.44
CA GLY A 427 14.75 36.38 5.03
C GLY A 427 15.22 36.03 3.62
N ASP A 428 14.36 35.35 2.83
CA ASP A 428 14.58 35.14 1.40
C ASP A 428 13.80 36.17 0.57
N ASP A 429 14.51 37.04 -0.11
CA ASP A 429 13.94 38.11 -0.95
C ASP A 429 13.70 37.66 -2.40
N SER A 430 13.88 36.38 -2.73
CA SER A 430 13.70 35.85 -4.09
C SER A 430 12.24 35.89 -4.56
N GLY A 431 11.28 36.00 -3.64
CA GLY A 431 9.84 35.89 -3.92
C GLY A 431 9.37 34.47 -4.25
N MET A 432 10.25 33.48 -4.19
CA MET A 432 9.91 32.08 -4.44
C MET A 432 9.04 31.54 -3.32
N THR A 433 8.00 30.76 -3.69
CA THR A 433 7.14 30.10 -2.73
C THR A 433 7.37 28.59 -2.75
N PHE A 434 7.13 27.94 -1.63
CA PHE A 434 7.40 26.53 -1.43
C PHE A 434 6.20 25.79 -0.84
N MET A 435 6.20 24.48 -0.98
CA MET A 435 5.35 23.56 -0.25
C MET A 435 6.16 22.91 0.86
N ARG A 436 5.59 22.83 2.06
CA ARG A 436 6.16 22.15 3.22
C ARG A 436 5.84 20.67 3.17
N SER A 437 6.86 19.82 3.11
CA SER A 437 6.64 18.35 3.01
C SER A 437 6.26 17.72 4.36
N GLY A 438 6.73 18.30 5.47
CA GLY A 438 6.68 17.66 6.78
C GLY A 438 7.73 16.56 6.98
N ASP A 439 8.58 16.32 5.96
CA ASP A 439 9.68 15.38 6.01
C ASP A 439 10.98 16.14 6.34
N LEU A 440 11.88 15.48 7.07
CA LEU A 440 13.19 16.00 7.45
C LEU A 440 14.28 15.45 6.54
N GLY A 441 15.27 16.26 6.24
CA GLY A 441 16.42 15.87 5.44
C GLY A 441 17.48 16.93 5.31
N PHE A 442 18.43 16.66 4.45
CA PHE A 442 19.50 17.58 4.08
C PHE A 442 19.93 17.37 2.63
N LEU A 443 20.59 18.37 2.04
CA LEU A 443 21.24 18.27 0.75
C LEU A 443 22.73 18.06 0.95
N TRP A 444 23.31 17.12 0.19
CA TRP A 444 24.73 16.86 0.21
C TRP A 444 25.23 16.43 -1.18
N GLN A 445 26.18 17.20 -1.71
CA GLN A 445 26.74 16.97 -3.05
C GLN A 445 25.65 16.82 -4.13
N ASP A 446 24.73 17.78 -4.16
CA ASP A 446 23.58 17.87 -5.08
C ASP A 446 22.55 16.74 -4.97
N GLU A 447 22.62 15.92 -3.93
CA GLU A 447 21.67 14.86 -3.67
C GLU A 447 20.86 15.08 -2.39
N LEU A 448 19.61 14.63 -2.43
CA LEU A 448 18.68 14.72 -1.30
C LEU A 448 18.80 13.49 -0.41
N TYR A 449 18.89 13.69 0.89
CA TYR A 449 18.87 12.64 1.92
C TYR A 449 17.70 12.90 2.85
N VAL A 450 16.75 11.95 2.90
CA VAL A 450 15.57 12.00 3.76
C VAL A 450 15.88 11.24 5.06
N THR A 451 15.74 11.90 6.20
CA THR A 451 16.07 11.28 7.51
C THR A 451 14.85 10.86 8.31
N GLY A 452 13.66 11.39 8.01
CA GLY A 452 12.42 10.97 8.70
C GLY A 452 11.31 12.00 8.57
N ARG A 453 10.30 11.90 9.45
CA ARG A 453 9.16 12.84 9.50
C ARG A 453 9.15 13.65 10.77
N ILE A 454 8.84 14.94 10.66
CA ILE A 454 8.76 15.86 11.83
C ILE A 454 7.81 15.31 12.90
N LYS A 455 6.64 14.80 12.50
CA LYS A 455 5.61 14.31 13.44
C LYS A 455 5.91 12.94 14.05
N GLU A 456 6.84 12.20 13.48
CA GLU A 456 7.24 10.87 13.96
C GLU A 456 8.53 10.91 14.78
N MET A 457 9.29 12.01 14.69
CA MET A 457 10.54 12.18 15.43
C MET A 457 10.30 12.14 16.94
N ILE A 458 11.10 11.36 17.64
CA ILE A 458 11.05 11.21 19.09
C ILE A 458 12.11 12.14 19.70
N ILE A 459 11.69 13.08 20.55
CA ILE A 459 12.61 14.00 21.21
C ILE A 459 12.81 13.51 22.66
N ALA A 460 13.94 12.86 22.91
CA ALA A 460 14.28 12.37 24.22
C ALA A 460 15.60 12.97 24.71
N SER A 461 15.62 13.48 25.93
CA SER A 461 16.81 14.13 26.53
C SER A 461 17.45 15.21 25.66
N GLY A 462 16.62 15.96 24.90
CA GLY A 462 17.07 17.02 24.01
C GLY A 462 17.75 16.55 22.72
N ARG A 463 17.58 15.28 22.36
CA ARG A 463 18.10 14.68 21.12
C ARG A 463 16.98 14.17 20.23
N ASN A 464 17.22 14.21 18.93
CA ASN A 464 16.29 13.71 17.92
C ASN A 464 16.57 12.23 17.65
N HIS A 465 15.58 11.39 17.85
CA HIS A 465 15.67 9.96 17.53
C HIS A 465 14.66 9.62 16.44
N TYR A 466 15.12 8.92 15.44
CA TYR A 466 14.29 8.51 14.32
C TYR A 466 13.72 7.12 14.59
N PRO A 467 12.38 6.94 14.53
CA PRO A 467 11.73 5.67 14.85
C PRO A 467 12.32 4.46 14.12
N GLN A 468 12.60 4.61 12.83
CA GLN A 468 13.14 3.51 12.01
C GLN A 468 14.51 3.01 12.48
N ASP A 469 15.36 3.90 13.02
CA ASP A 469 16.68 3.51 13.51
C ASP A 469 16.57 2.72 14.81
N ILE A 470 15.61 3.08 15.68
CA ILE A 470 15.29 2.35 16.91
C ILE A 470 14.70 0.97 16.58
N GLU A 471 13.73 0.94 15.65
CA GLU A 471 13.08 -0.28 15.17
C GLU A 471 14.09 -1.26 14.57
N GLN A 472 14.99 -0.76 13.74
CA GLN A 472 16.05 -1.54 13.14
C GLN A 472 17.01 -2.11 14.20
N SER A 473 17.45 -1.28 15.16
CA SER A 473 18.37 -1.72 16.22
C SER A 473 17.77 -2.84 17.08
N LEU A 474 16.47 -2.76 17.35
CA LEU A 474 15.75 -3.81 18.05
C LEU A 474 15.66 -5.08 17.20
N GLN A 475 15.29 -4.95 15.92
CA GLN A 475 15.07 -6.08 15.01
C GLN A 475 16.37 -6.82 14.67
N GLU A 476 17.49 -6.13 14.61
CA GLU A 476 18.82 -6.74 14.42
C GLU A 476 19.31 -7.54 15.63
N ALA A 477 18.78 -7.26 16.81
CA ALA A 477 19.22 -7.90 18.05
C ALA A 477 18.83 -9.38 18.14
N ASN A 478 17.73 -9.80 17.49
CA ASN A 478 17.29 -11.20 17.54
C ASN A 478 16.39 -11.51 16.32
N PRO A 479 16.59 -12.64 15.60
CA PRO A 479 15.79 -13.03 14.42
C PRO A 479 14.32 -13.32 14.72
N THR A 480 13.94 -13.49 15.99
CA THR A 480 12.54 -13.66 16.42
C THR A 480 11.74 -12.36 16.25
N PHE A 481 12.37 -11.19 16.31
CA PHE A 481 11.75 -9.92 15.96
C PHE A 481 11.53 -9.86 14.45
N ARG A 482 10.28 -9.70 14.05
CA ARG A 482 9.95 -9.62 12.62
C ARG A 482 10.48 -8.33 12.01
N GLN A 483 11.31 -8.46 10.99
CA GLN A 483 11.88 -7.34 10.27
C GLN A 483 10.79 -6.52 9.57
N GLY A 484 10.85 -5.18 9.67
CA GLY A 484 9.87 -4.27 9.09
C GLY A 484 8.47 -4.35 9.74
N CYS A 485 8.37 -4.89 10.96
CA CYS A 485 7.13 -5.06 11.71
C CYS A 485 7.25 -4.54 13.15
N GLY A 486 7.88 -3.38 13.31
CA GLY A 486 7.99 -2.64 14.56
C GLY A 486 7.47 -1.22 14.42
N ALA A 487 6.98 -0.62 15.49
CA ALA A 487 6.60 0.78 15.60
C ALA A 487 7.16 1.39 16.87
N ALA A 488 8.14 2.29 16.72
CA ALA A 488 8.66 3.11 17.80
C ALA A 488 7.98 4.48 17.80
N PHE A 489 7.53 4.93 18.94
CA PHE A 489 6.87 6.23 19.10
C PHE A 489 7.03 6.75 20.54
N SER A 490 6.81 8.05 20.73
CA SER A 490 6.81 8.66 22.06
C SER A 490 5.40 8.78 22.62
N VAL A 491 5.27 8.64 23.94
CA VAL A 491 4.11 9.05 24.71
C VAL A 491 4.54 10.13 25.72
N VAL A 492 3.66 11.08 26.00
CA VAL A 492 3.97 12.14 26.97
C VAL A 492 3.44 11.73 28.34
N GLU A 493 4.33 11.67 29.34
CA GLU A 493 4.02 11.40 30.72
C GLU A 493 4.79 12.39 31.60
N ASP A 494 4.12 13.03 32.53
CA ASP A 494 4.68 14.08 33.39
C ASP A 494 5.45 15.18 32.61
N GLY A 495 4.95 15.52 31.41
CA GLY A 495 5.54 16.54 30.55
C GLY A 495 6.82 16.10 29.82
N LYS A 496 7.20 14.82 29.89
CA LYS A 496 8.37 14.26 29.18
C LYS A 496 7.95 13.23 28.15
N GLU A 497 8.61 13.25 27.00
CA GLU A 497 8.45 12.19 26.01
C GLU A 497 9.13 10.90 26.51
N GLN A 498 8.40 9.79 26.46
CA GLN A 498 8.85 8.46 26.83
C GLN A 498 8.76 7.55 25.62
N LEU A 499 9.82 6.80 25.33
CA LEU A 499 9.85 5.85 24.22
C LEU A 499 8.98 4.63 24.51
N VAL A 500 8.13 4.27 23.56
CA VAL A 500 7.40 3.01 23.50
C VAL A 500 7.73 2.31 22.19
N ILE A 501 7.90 1.00 22.23
CA ILE A 501 8.12 0.19 21.04
C ILE A 501 7.10 -0.93 21.02
N MET A 502 6.34 -1.06 19.93
CA MET A 502 5.50 -2.22 19.63
C MET A 502 6.19 -3.03 18.53
N GLN A 503 6.40 -4.32 18.77
CA GLN A 503 7.14 -5.19 17.85
C GLN A 503 6.44 -6.52 17.66
N GLU A 504 6.17 -6.88 16.42
CA GLU A 504 5.70 -8.22 16.08
C GLU A 504 6.80 -9.26 16.29
N VAL A 505 6.43 -10.41 16.84
CA VAL A 505 7.33 -11.55 17.02
C VAL A 505 6.87 -12.74 16.17
N SER A 506 7.83 -13.58 15.75
CA SER A 506 7.51 -14.83 15.07
C SER A 506 6.92 -15.85 16.05
N ARG A 507 5.99 -16.69 15.61
CA ARG A 507 5.28 -17.69 16.43
C ARG A 507 6.21 -18.73 17.08
N ALA A 508 7.45 -18.85 16.62
CA ALA A 508 8.43 -19.79 17.13
C ALA A 508 9.11 -19.35 18.45
N ALA A 509 8.66 -18.28 19.10
CA ALA A 509 9.38 -17.63 20.19
C ALA A 509 9.27 -18.35 21.56
N GLY A 510 8.42 -19.38 21.72
CA GLY A 510 8.38 -20.17 22.95
C GLY A 510 7.43 -19.65 24.05
N ASN A 511 7.78 -19.89 25.31
CA ASN A 511 6.97 -19.57 26.48
C ASN A 511 7.23 -18.14 27.02
N GLN A 512 6.49 -17.69 28.05
CA GLN A 512 6.63 -16.35 28.65
C GLN A 512 8.05 -16.03 29.14
N ALA A 513 8.80 -17.01 29.67
CA ALA A 513 10.18 -16.79 30.12
C ALA A 513 11.13 -16.47 28.94
N ASP A 514 10.86 -17.02 27.78
CA ASP A 514 11.63 -16.76 26.56
C ASP A 514 11.30 -15.37 26.01
N TYR A 515 10.05 -14.93 26.06
CA TYR A 515 9.65 -13.57 25.71
C TYR A 515 10.26 -12.51 26.63
N GLN A 516 10.40 -12.79 27.93
CA GLN A 516 11.10 -11.90 28.86
C GLN A 516 12.57 -11.73 28.50
N LYS A 517 13.26 -12.83 28.20
CA LYS A 517 14.66 -12.78 27.72
C LYS A 517 14.79 -12.03 26.40
N LEU A 518 13.87 -12.30 25.47
CA LEU A 518 13.81 -11.64 24.18
C LEU A 518 13.64 -10.12 24.35
N ALA A 519 12.68 -9.69 25.18
CA ALA A 519 12.46 -8.28 25.46
C ALA A 519 13.69 -7.60 26.06
N LEU A 520 14.39 -8.26 27.01
CA LEU A 520 15.63 -7.73 27.59
C LEU A 520 16.72 -7.56 26.53
N VAL A 521 16.89 -8.50 25.62
CA VAL A 521 17.85 -8.40 24.49
C VAL A 521 17.51 -7.18 23.63
N GLY A 522 16.24 -6.99 23.27
CA GLY A 522 15.80 -5.83 22.49
C GLY A 522 16.03 -4.50 23.20
N VAL A 523 15.65 -4.41 24.48
CA VAL A 523 15.85 -3.20 25.29
C VAL A 523 17.35 -2.87 25.43
N GLN A 524 18.18 -3.87 25.65
CA GLN A 524 19.64 -3.68 25.73
C GLN A 524 20.23 -3.17 24.42
N ALA A 525 19.78 -3.69 23.29
CA ALA A 525 20.24 -3.24 21.97
C ALA A 525 19.89 -1.76 21.73
N VAL A 526 18.65 -1.37 22.01
CA VAL A 526 18.20 0.02 21.89
C VAL A 526 18.98 0.93 22.85
N ALA A 527 19.13 0.54 24.10
CA ALA A 527 19.89 1.31 25.09
C ALA A 527 21.36 1.48 24.70
N ALA A 528 21.99 0.42 24.20
CA ALA A 528 23.41 0.44 23.81
C ALA A 528 23.68 1.33 22.59
N ARG A 529 22.73 1.43 21.65
CA ARG A 529 22.92 2.18 20.40
C ARG A 529 22.40 3.61 20.49
N HIS A 530 21.26 3.83 21.13
CA HIS A 530 20.57 5.13 21.17
C HIS A 530 20.62 5.82 22.55
N GLY A 531 21.14 5.17 23.57
CA GLY A 531 21.14 5.71 24.93
C GLY A 531 19.73 5.85 25.54
N LEU A 532 18.72 5.17 24.94
CA LEU A 532 17.33 5.24 25.36
C LEU A 532 16.90 3.93 26.02
N THR A 533 16.25 4.04 27.16
CA THR A 533 15.52 2.91 27.75
C THR A 533 14.05 3.08 27.44
N PRO A 534 13.41 2.14 26.71
CA PRO A 534 11.98 2.23 26.46
C PRO A 534 11.19 2.19 27.78
N LYS A 535 10.17 3.04 27.89
CA LYS A 535 9.15 2.95 28.93
C LYS A 535 8.41 1.61 28.85
N ALA A 536 8.12 1.18 27.62
CA ALA A 536 7.52 -0.10 27.36
C ALA A 536 8.04 -0.71 26.05
N LEU A 537 8.29 -2.01 26.06
CA LEU A 537 8.43 -2.84 24.86
C LEU A 537 7.28 -3.83 24.85
N VAL A 538 6.39 -3.67 23.87
CA VAL A 538 5.19 -4.48 23.67
C VAL A 538 5.47 -5.49 22.57
N LEU A 539 5.59 -6.75 22.92
CA LEU A 539 5.68 -7.83 21.95
C LEU A 539 4.25 -8.25 21.60
N ILE A 540 3.93 -8.18 20.30
CA ILE A 540 2.59 -8.47 19.79
C ILE A 540 2.63 -9.64 18.80
N PRO A 541 1.50 -10.33 18.62
CA PRO A 541 1.40 -11.39 17.62
C PRO A 541 1.70 -10.87 16.21
N GLN A 542 2.03 -11.78 15.34
CA GLN A 542 2.19 -11.49 13.92
C GLN A 542 0.91 -10.86 13.36
N SER A 543 1.07 -9.88 12.44
CA SER A 543 -0.02 -9.18 11.73
C SER A 543 -0.94 -8.31 12.61
N SER A 544 -0.52 -8.00 13.84
CA SER A 544 -1.25 -7.12 14.76
C SER A 544 -0.88 -5.65 14.64
N LEU A 545 0.24 -5.33 13.98
CA LEU A 545 0.70 -3.95 13.85
C LEU A 545 -0.05 -3.25 12.70
N PRO A 546 -0.63 -2.06 12.92
CA PRO A 546 -1.35 -1.35 11.88
C PRO A 546 -0.44 -0.93 10.72
N LYS A 547 -0.85 -1.24 9.49
CA LYS A 547 -0.15 -0.91 8.25
C LYS A 547 -1.09 -0.26 7.24
N THR A 548 -0.54 0.54 6.35
CA THR A 548 -1.29 1.04 5.18
C THR A 548 -1.52 -0.08 4.17
N SER A 549 -2.43 0.16 3.21
CA SER A 549 -2.63 -0.74 2.06
C SER A 549 -1.37 -0.95 1.21
N SER A 550 -0.38 -0.04 1.33
CA SER A 550 0.94 -0.16 0.70
C SER A 550 1.99 -0.82 1.61
N GLY A 551 1.60 -1.40 2.76
CA GLY A 551 2.47 -2.12 3.69
C GLY A 551 3.29 -1.26 4.65
N LYS A 552 3.12 0.08 4.66
CA LYS A 552 3.86 0.99 5.56
C LYS A 552 3.30 0.95 6.97
N ILE A 553 4.18 0.98 7.97
CA ILE A 553 3.81 1.06 9.39
C ILE A 553 3.07 2.36 9.69
N GLN A 554 1.92 2.26 10.36
CA GLN A 554 1.12 3.39 10.83
C GLN A 554 1.43 3.70 12.30
N ARG A 555 2.58 4.32 12.58
CA ARG A 555 3.06 4.61 13.96
C ARG A 555 2.07 5.43 14.78
N ALA A 556 1.37 6.37 14.14
CA ALA A 556 0.36 7.18 14.83
C ALA A 556 -0.83 6.33 15.31
N GLU A 557 -1.26 5.34 14.52
CA GLU A 557 -2.32 4.41 14.89
C GLU A 557 -1.84 3.43 15.98
N ALA A 558 -0.62 2.90 15.85
CA ALA A 558 0.01 2.07 16.87
C ALA A 558 0.10 2.81 18.21
N LYS A 559 0.47 4.10 18.20
CA LYS A 559 0.43 4.96 19.40
C LYS A 559 -0.97 5.09 19.97
N GLN A 560 -2.00 5.30 19.13
CA GLN A 560 -3.39 5.38 19.60
C GLN A 560 -3.85 4.05 20.22
N MET A 561 -3.52 2.93 19.60
CA MET A 561 -3.81 1.59 20.15
C MET A 561 -3.16 1.40 21.51
N PHE A 562 -1.89 1.80 21.66
CA PHE A 562 -1.19 1.72 22.93
C PHE A 562 -1.84 2.59 24.01
N VAL A 563 -2.12 3.85 23.72
CA VAL A 563 -2.74 4.79 24.69
C VAL A 563 -4.15 4.36 25.07
N ALA A 564 -4.91 3.78 24.14
CA ALA A 564 -6.26 3.28 24.41
C ALA A 564 -6.29 1.89 25.08
N GLY A 565 -5.13 1.21 25.19
CA GLY A 565 -5.06 -0.16 25.70
C GLY A 565 -5.66 -1.21 24.74
N ASN A 566 -5.89 -0.84 23.47
CA ASN A 566 -6.51 -1.69 22.46
C ASN A 566 -5.46 -2.55 21.73
N PHE A 567 -4.79 -3.42 22.48
CA PHE A 567 -3.83 -4.36 21.91
C PHE A 567 -3.76 -5.62 22.78
N ALA A 568 -3.47 -6.76 22.18
CA ALA A 568 -3.29 -8.04 22.89
C ALA A 568 -1.80 -8.41 22.85
N PRO A 569 -1.00 -8.10 23.88
CA PRO A 569 0.42 -8.42 23.88
C PRO A 569 0.64 -9.90 24.20
N VAL A 570 1.60 -10.53 23.51
CA VAL A 570 2.17 -11.81 23.95
C VAL A 570 3.09 -11.59 25.15
N PHE A 571 3.70 -10.39 25.24
CA PHE A 571 4.50 -9.96 26.38
C PHE A 571 4.61 -8.43 26.44
N LEU A 572 4.49 -7.88 27.66
CA LEU A 572 4.72 -6.46 27.95
C LEU A 572 5.90 -6.32 28.90
N TYR A 573 6.94 -5.66 28.44
CA TYR A 573 8.08 -5.27 29.27
C TYR A 573 7.95 -3.81 29.68
N GLU A 574 7.98 -3.55 31.00
CA GLU A 574 8.07 -2.22 31.60
C GLU A 574 9.21 -2.21 32.63
N PRO A 575 10.16 -1.26 32.57
CA PRO A 575 11.23 -1.14 33.52
C PRO A 575 10.69 -0.92 34.95
N GLY A 576 11.09 -1.75 35.92
CA GLY A 576 10.67 -1.64 37.34
C GLY A 576 9.44 -2.45 37.71
N THR A 577 8.71 -3.04 36.77
CA THR A 577 7.61 -3.97 37.06
C THR A 577 8.03 -5.42 36.79
N ALA A 578 8.93 -5.95 37.59
CA ALA A 578 9.15 -7.40 37.67
C ALA A 578 7.97 -8.07 38.39
N ARG A 579 6.76 -7.95 37.86
CA ARG A 579 5.57 -8.70 38.29
C ARG A 579 4.95 -9.40 37.11
N SER A 580 4.93 -10.72 37.21
CA SER A 580 4.19 -11.60 36.30
C SER A 580 2.72 -11.18 36.21
N ASN A 581 2.32 -10.54 35.11
CA ASN A 581 0.92 -10.25 34.83
C ASN A 581 0.21 -11.51 34.29
N ALA A 582 0.08 -12.53 35.16
CA ALA A 582 -0.88 -13.62 34.94
C ALA A 582 -2.31 -13.23 35.37
N SER A 583 -2.60 -11.93 35.66
CA SER A 583 -3.86 -11.53 36.28
C SER A 583 -4.65 -10.42 35.57
N VAL A 584 -4.22 -9.92 34.42
CA VAL A 584 -4.97 -8.84 33.72
C VAL A 584 -6.03 -9.39 32.72
N ALA A 585 -6.08 -10.69 32.51
CA ALA A 585 -7.07 -11.33 31.60
C ALA A 585 -8.36 -11.80 32.32
N ARG A 586 -8.64 -11.36 33.55
CA ARG A 586 -9.80 -11.86 34.32
C ARG A 586 -10.58 -10.81 35.11
N GLU A 587 -10.79 -9.61 34.60
CA GLU A 587 -11.78 -8.70 35.20
C GLU A 587 -12.45 -7.82 34.14
N SER A 588 -13.22 -8.39 33.24
CA SER A 588 -14.34 -7.72 32.54
C SER A 588 -15.21 -8.71 31.76
N THR A 589 -15.64 -9.77 32.40
CA THR A 589 -16.83 -10.52 31.96
C THR A 589 -17.86 -10.47 33.08
N GLN A 590 -18.65 -9.42 33.13
CA GLN A 590 -19.98 -9.52 33.72
C GLN A 590 -20.80 -10.42 32.80
N GLU A 591 -21.20 -11.55 33.35
CA GLU A 591 -22.21 -12.43 32.81
C GLU A 591 -23.49 -11.64 32.58
N VAL A 592 -23.83 -11.43 31.32
CA VAL A 592 -25.20 -11.14 30.90
C VAL A 592 -25.77 -12.44 30.37
N SER A 593 -26.58 -13.07 31.21
CA SER A 593 -27.41 -14.20 30.80
C SER A 593 -28.42 -13.73 29.75
N PRO A 594 -28.51 -14.36 28.59
CA PRO A 594 -29.65 -14.11 27.70
C PRO A 594 -30.80 -15.04 28.12
N GLN A 595 -31.81 -14.45 28.76
CA GLN A 595 -33.16 -14.99 28.72
C GLN A 595 -33.83 -14.49 27.43
N GLY A 596 -34.30 -15.38 26.62
CA GLY A 596 -35.19 -15.04 25.52
C GLY A 596 -35.12 -16.03 24.37
N GLY A 597 -35.90 -17.13 24.49
CA GLY A 597 -36.07 -18.08 23.41
C GLY A 597 -36.64 -17.45 22.15
N ARG A 598 -36.14 -17.87 21.03
CA ARG A 598 -36.86 -17.87 19.74
C ARG A 598 -36.55 -19.13 18.97
N ASP A 599 -37.65 -19.76 18.69
CA ASP A 599 -38.00 -20.81 17.79
C ASP A 599 -36.92 -21.44 16.91
N ALA A 600 -36.72 -22.72 17.18
CA ALA A 600 -36.13 -23.69 16.28
C ALA A 600 -37.09 -23.97 15.11
N THR A 601 -36.78 -23.49 13.92
CA THR A 601 -37.16 -24.07 12.64
C THR A 601 -36.26 -23.52 11.56
N ASP A 602 -35.14 -24.17 11.35
CA ASP A 602 -34.48 -24.46 10.08
C ASP A 602 -33.22 -25.28 10.36
N SER A 603 -33.41 -26.51 10.82
CA SER A 603 -32.38 -27.53 10.75
C SER A 603 -32.50 -28.22 9.37
N ALA A 604 -31.96 -27.57 8.33
CA ALA A 604 -31.52 -28.29 7.16
C ALA A 604 -30.34 -29.16 7.60
N GLU A 605 -30.49 -30.49 7.55
CA GLU A 605 -29.40 -31.43 7.74
C GLU A 605 -28.26 -31.09 6.80
N PHE A 606 -27.19 -30.54 7.37
CA PHE A 606 -25.94 -30.38 6.66
C PHE A 606 -25.44 -31.76 6.25
N THR A 607 -25.17 -31.97 4.98
CA THR A 607 -24.48 -33.16 4.51
C THR A 607 -23.12 -33.25 5.22
N ASP A 608 -22.69 -34.45 5.58
CA ASP A 608 -21.54 -34.76 6.45
C ASP A 608 -20.25 -33.97 6.07
N TRP A 609 -19.98 -33.84 4.78
CA TRP A 609 -18.79 -33.16 4.25
C TRP A 609 -18.75 -31.62 4.47
N ARG A 610 -19.91 -30.95 4.56
CA ARG A 610 -19.97 -29.52 4.87
C ARG A 610 -19.56 -29.27 6.32
N SER A 611 -20.05 -30.12 7.23
CA SER A 611 -19.67 -30.08 8.64
C SER A 611 -18.16 -30.29 8.83
N ASP A 612 -17.58 -31.22 8.08
CA ASP A 612 -16.16 -31.51 8.09
C ASP A 612 -15.35 -30.31 7.59
N LEU A 613 -15.77 -29.67 6.49
CA LEU A 613 -15.11 -28.49 5.93
C LEU A 613 -15.19 -27.30 6.90
N TYR A 614 -16.34 -27.11 7.56
CA TYR A 614 -16.49 -26.11 8.61
C TYR A 614 -15.51 -26.33 9.76
N ALA A 615 -15.46 -27.55 10.29
CA ALA A 615 -14.58 -27.91 11.38
C ALA A 615 -13.10 -27.77 10.99
N GLU A 616 -12.74 -28.15 9.77
CA GLU A 616 -11.37 -28.00 9.23
C GLU A 616 -10.96 -26.54 9.13
N MET A 617 -11.81 -25.69 8.56
CA MET A 617 -11.51 -24.25 8.42
C MET A 617 -11.53 -23.54 9.77
N GLN A 618 -12.43 -23.91 10.68
CA GLN A 618 -12.46 -23.39 12.04
C GLN A 618 -11.19 -23.76 12.81
N SER A 619 -10.74 -25.02 12.71
CA SER A 619 -9.49 -25.46 13.32
C SER A 619 -8.29 -24.73 12.72
N TRP A 620 -8.28 -24.53 11.40
CA TRP A 620 -7.19 -23.79 10.77
C TRP A 620 -7.12 -22.32 11.21
N VAL A 621 -8.26 -21.63 11.29
CA VAL A 621 -8.32 -20.24 11.82
C VAL A 621 -7.88 -20.22 13.28
N ALA A 622 -8.34 -21.19 14.08
CA ALA A 622 -7.97 -21.32 15.48
C ALA A 622 -6.47 -21.56 15.66
N ASP A 623 -5.88 -22.45 14.84
CA ASP A 623 -4.44 -22.70 14.82
C ASP A 623 -3.65 -21.44 14.42
N LYS A 624 -4.19 -20.66 13.48
CA LYS A 624 -3.57 -19.39 13.04
C LYS A 624 -3.62 -18.32 14.12
N LEU A 625 -4.69 -18.26 14.86
CA LEU A 625 -4.91 -17.28 15.94
C LEU A 625 -4.42 -17.77 17.31
N ASP A 626 -3.92 -19.02 17.41
CA ASP A 626 -3.48 -19.68 18.65
C ASP A 626 -4.57 -19.67 19.74
N VAL A 627 -5.80 -20.04 19.33
CA VAL A 627 -6.96 -20.17 20.21
C VAL A 627 -7.63 -21.53 20.01
N GLU A 628 -8.46 -21.94 20.97
CA GLU A 628 -9.25 -23.17 20.80
C GLU A 628 -10.31 -22.98 19.71
N PRO A 629 -10.58 -24.00 18.84
CA PRO A 629 -11.51 -23.90 17.71
C PRO A 629 -12.90 -23.39 18.09
N HIS A 630 -13.41 -23.73 19.26
CA HIS A 630 -14.73 -23.31 19.72
C HIS A 630 -14.83 -21.81 20.07
N HIS A 631 -13.71 -21.08 20.12
CA HIS A 631 -13.69 -19.62 20.27
C HIS A 631 -13.78 -18.87 18.93
N ILE A 632 -13.70 -19.58 17.81
CA ILE A 632 -13.78 -18.98 16.48
C ILE A 632 -15.23 -18.91 16.02
N ASP A 633 -15.73 -17.70 15.89
CA ASP A 633 -17.01 -17.43 15.23
C ASP A 633 -16.77 -17.19 13.72
N LEU A 634 -17.17 -18.15 12.90
CA LEU A 634 -17.02 -18.07 11.45
C LEU A 634 -17.98 -17.10 10.77
N ASP A 635 -18.94 -16.53 11.51
CA ASP A 635 -19.88 -15.52 11.01
C ASP A 635 -19.32 -14.08 11.09
N VAL A 636 -18.21 -13.86 11.80
CA VAL A 636 -17.51 -12.57 11.80
C VAL A 636 -16.54 -12.45 10.62
N THR A 637 -16.26 -11.23 10.21
CA THR A 637 -15.38 -10.97 9.05
C THR A 637 -13.93 -11.40 9.33
N PHE A 638 -13.17 -11.69 8.27
CA PHE A 638 -11.75 -12.06 8.38
C PHE A 638 -10.96 -11.04 9.21
N SER A 639 -11.22 -9.75 9.03
CA SER A 639 -10.53 -8.69 9.78
C SER A 639 -10.94 -8.64 11.26
N GLU A 640 -12.18 -8.95 11.60
CA GLU A 640 -12.65 -9.03 12.98
C GLU A 640 -12.12 -10.26 13.70
N LEU A 641 -11.89 -11.36 12.97
CA LEU A 641 -11.17 -12.54 13.47
C LEU A 641 -9.68 -12.26 13.73
N GLY A 642 -9.15 -11.12 13.26
CA GLY A 642 -7.71 -10.84 13.31
C GLY A 642 -6.88 -11.55 12.23
N VAL A 643 -7.55 -12.11 11.22
CA VAL A 643 -6.93 -12.72 10.04
C VAL A 643 -6.55 -11.62 9.07
N ASP A 644 -5.27 -11.47 8.78
CA ASP A 644 -4.81 -10.47 7.81
C ASP A 644 -5.06 -10.91 6.35
N SER A 645 -4.85 -9.97 5.42
CA SER A 645 -5.08 -10.26 4.00
C SER A 645 -4.22 -11.40 3.44
N VAL A 646 -3.05 -11.67 4.03
CA VAL A 646 -2.16 -12.76 3.63
C VAL A 646 -2.66 -14.09 4.21
N GLU A 647 -3.08 -14.08 5.45
CA GLU A 647 -3.63 -15.27 6.12
C GLU A 647 -5.00 -15.65 5.56
N ALA A 648 -5.84 -14.65 5.25
CA ALA A 648 -7.11 -14.90 4.57
C ALA A 648 -6.91 -15.54 3.20
N VAL A 649 -5.82 -15.18 2.52
CA VAL A 649 -5.40 -15.81 1.28
C VAL A 649 -4.94 -17.25 1.49
N ASP A 650 -4.13 -17.54 2.52
CA ASP A 650 -3.73 -18.91 2.84
C ASP A 650 -4.96 -19.81 3.13
N LEU A 651 -6.02 -19.25 3.73
CA LEU A 651 -7.29 -19.94 3.95
C LEU A 651 -8.00 -20.23 2.64
N VAL A 652 -8.03 -19.26 1.72
CA VAL A 652 -8.60 -19.45 0.38
C VAL A 652 -7.83 -20.52 -0.41
N ASP A 653 -6.49 -20.53 -0.34
CA ASP A 653 -5.67 -21.53 -1.02
C ASP A 653 -5.96 -22.95 -0.49
N ARG A 654 -6.14 -23.11 0.82
CA ARG A 654 -6.58 -24.40 1.39
C ARG A 654 -7.98 -24.80 0.95
N LEU A 655 -8.90 -23.83 0.90
CA LEU A 655 -10.23 -24.08 0.39
C LEU A 655 -10.19 -24.48 -1.09
N GLN A 656 -9.35 -23.84 -1.91
CA GLN A 656 -9.10 -24.20 -3.30
C GLN A 656 -8.61 -25.65 -3.46
N ASP A 657 -7.62 -26.05 -2.64
CA ASP A 657 -7.07 -27.41 -2.65
C ASP A 657 -8.15 -28.44 -2.30
N ARG A 658 -9.05 -28.08 -1.38
CA ARG A 658 -10.14 -28.98 -0.92
C ARG A 658 -11.26 -29.14 -1.92
N ILE A 659 -11.58 -28.06 -2.66
CA ILE A 659 -12.65 -28.05 -3.68
C ILE A 659 -12.12 -28.28 -5.10
N GLU A 660 -10.81 -28.47 -5.26
CA GLU A 660 -10.12 -28.68 -6.55
C GLU A 660 -10.41 -27.58 -7.59
N ARG A 661 -10.60 -26.33 -7.11
CA ARG A 661 -10.96 -25.19 -7.96
C ARG A 661 -10.23 -23.93 -7.53
N THR A 662 -9.80 -23.10 -8.50
CA THR A 662 -9.26 -21.77 -8.24
C THR A 662 -10.35 -20.81 -7.76
N ILE A 663 -10.16 -20.21 -6.59
CA ILE A 663 -11.02 -19.17 -6.01
C ILE A 663 -10.35 -17.81 -6.26
N PRO A 664 -10.92 -16.95 -7.09
CA PRO A 664 -10.38 -15.59 -7.29
C PRO A 664 -10.37 -14.81 -5.97
N ALA A 665 -9.32 -14.01 -5.73
CA ALA A 665 -9.21 -13.20 -4.51
C ALA A 665 -10.40 -12.24 -4.30
N ILE A 666 -11.09 -11.88 -5.37
CA ILE A 666 -12.29 -11.03 -5.33
C ILE A 666 -13.46 -11.71 -4.58
N GLU A 667 -13.52 -13.03 -4.54
CA GLU A 667 -14.60 -13.73 -3.84
C GLU A 667 -14.54 -13.51 -2.32
N MET A 668 -13.34 -13.23 -1.78
CA MET A 668 -13.19 -12.81 -0.38
C MET A 668 -13.87 -11.47 -0.08
N LEU A 669 -13.97 -10.58 -1.09
CA LEU A 669 -14.68 -9.30 -0.96
C LEU A 669 -16.20 -9.50 -0.99
N ARG A 670 -16.67 -10.48 -1.75
CA ARG A 670 -18.09 -10.85 -1.82
C ARG A 670 -18.57 -11.59 -0.59
N TYR A 671 -17.72 -12.47 -0.06
CA TYR A 671 -18.01 -13.32 1.08
C TYR A 671 -17.01 -13.03 2.20
N PRO A 672 -17.21 -11.95 2.96
CA PRO A 672 -16.19 -11.43 3.89
C PRO A 672 -16.06 -12.27 5.18
N THR A 673 -16.85 -13.32 5.35
CA THR A 673 -16.74 -14.25 6.48
C THR A 673 -16.36 -15.64 6.00
N VAL A 674 -15.68 -16.40 6.84
CA VAL A 674 -15.31 -17.80 6.52
C VAL A 674 -16.54 -18.63 6.16
N LYS A 675 -17.63 -18.46 6.92
CA LYS A 675 -18.87 -19.18 6.71
C LYS A 675 -19.54 -18.83 5.37
N ALA A 676 -19.66 -17.55 5.05
CA ALA A 676 -20.25 -17.11 3.79
C ALA A 676 -19.48 -17.64 2.58
N LEU A 677 -18.13 -17.65 2.67
CA LEU A 677 -17.26 -18.18 1.63
C LEU A 677 -17.46 -19.70 1.44
N ILE A 678 -17.48 -20.46 2.53
CA ILE A 678 -17.69 -21.92 2.49
C ILE A 678 -19.08 -22.25 1.91
N LEU A 679 -20.13 -21.56 2.37
CA LEU A 679 -21.51 -21.80 1.89
C LEU A 679 -21.62 -21.57 0.38
N HIS A 680 -21.05 -20.46 -0.11
CA HIS A 680 -21.09 -20.15 -1.54
C HIS A 680 -20.46 -21.26 -2.40
N PHE A 681 -19.26 -21.70 -2.05
CA PHE A 681 -18.57 -22.75 -2.82
C PHE A 681 -19.17 -24.14 -2.61
N ALA A 682 -19.74 -24.40 -1.45
CA ALA A 682 -20.47 -25.64 -1.21
C ALA A 682 -21.71 -25.76 -2.11
N ASP A 683 -22.48 -24.68 -2.26
CA ASP A 683 -23.65 -24.65 -3.14
C ASP A 683 -23.28 -24.84 -4.62
N GLU A 684 -22.18 -24.21 -5.07
CA GLU A 684 -21.68 -24.42 -6.43
C GLU A 684 -21.24 -25.87 -6.70
N LEU A 685 -20.53 -26.50 -5.74
CA LEU A 685 -20.09 -27.88 -5.86
C LEU A 685 -21.30 -28.85 -5.94
N GLU A 686 -22.33 -28.64 -5.13
CA GLU A 686 -23.54 -29.43 -5.21
C GLU A 686 -24.26 -29.29 -6.54
N GLN A 687 -24.33 -28.07 -7.09
CA GLN A 687 -24.88 -27.87 -8.43
C GLN A 687 -24.08 -28.60 -9.50
N GLN A 688 -22.76 -28.55 -9.45
CA GLN A 688 -21.90 -29.24 -10.41
C GLN A 688 -22.04 -30.78 -10.31
N GLN A 689 -22.12 -31.31 -9.09
CA GLN A 689 -22.34 -32.74 -8.89
C GLN A 689 -23.71 -33.19 -9.42
N ARG A 690 -24.76 -32.41 -9.18
CA ARG A 690 -26.10 -32.68 -9.73
C ARG A 690 -26.12 -32.67 -11.26
N VAL A 691 -25.44 -31.67 -11.87
CA VAL A 691 -25.34 -31.59 -13.34
C VAL A 691 -24.56 -32.78 -13.91
N LYS A 692 -23.49 -33.21 -13.22
CA LYS A 692 -22.70 -34.38 -13.63
C LYS A 692 -23.48 -35.68 -13.52
N GLN A 693 -24.18 -35.87 -12.42
CA GLN A 693 -25.08 -37.05 -12.25
C GLN A 693 -26.18 -37.09 -13.30
N GLN A 694 -26.85 -35.97 -13.56
CA GLN A 694 -27.88 -35.90 -14.61
C GLN A 694 -27.32 -36.21 -16.00
N SER A 695 -26.08 -35.78 -16.29
CA SER A 695 -25.44 -36.08 -17.57
C SER A 695 -25.03 -37.57 -17.69
N GLU A 696 -24.61 -38.18 -16.59
CA GLU A 696 -24.28 -39.62 -16.53
C GLU A 696 -25.55 -40.48 -16.65
N GLU A 697 -26.61 -40.13 -15.93
CA GLU A 697 -27.93 -40.79 -16.06
C GLU A 697 -28.51 -40.69 -17.48
N GLN A 698 -28.37 -39.52 -18.12
CA GLN A 698 -28.79 -39.30 -19.50
C GLN A 698 -27.97 -40.12 -20.49
N GLN A 699 -26.67 -40.27 -20.29
CA GLN A 699 -25.80 -41.13 -21.12
C GLN A 699 -26.15 -42.62 -20.93
N GLU A 700 -26.43 -43.06 -19.70
CA GLU A 700 -26.87 -44.44 -19.45
C GLU A 700 -28.24 -44.74 -20.07
N GLU A 701 -29.19 -43.78 -20.01
CA GLU A 701 -30.46 -43.90 -20.72
C GLU A 701 -30.30 -43.94 -22.25
N ASP A 702 -29.43 -43.13 -22.81
CA ASP A 702 -29.18 -43.12 -24.25
C ASP A 702 -28.44 -44.37 -24.73
N VAL A 703 -27.53 -44.91 -23.93
CA VAL A 703 -26.89 -46.21 -24.20
C VAL A 703 -27.89 -47.34 -24.07
N ALA A 704 -28.79 -47.32 -23.08
CA ALA A 704 -29.86 -48.34 -22.92
C ALA A 704 -30.85 -48.29 -24.10
N LYS A 705 -31.15 -47.12 -24.65
CA LYS A 705 -32.00 -46.95 -25.86
C LYS A 705 -31.32 -47.42 -27.16
N LEU A 706 -30.01 -47.52 -27.19
CA LEU A 706 -29.22 -48.00 -28.34
C LEU A 706 -29.06 -49.55 -28.34
N ILE A 707 -29.35 -50.20 -27.20
CA ILE A 707 -29.21 -51.66 -27.01
C ILE A 707 -30.58 -52.39 -27.22
N ILE A 708 -31.67 -51.64 -27.27
CA ILE A 708 -33.01 -52.15 -27.62
C ILE A 708 -33.29 -51.84 -29.09
#